data_1afccfcfc3eff8b2be0273c700c4643d
#
_entry.id   1afccfcfc3eff8b2be0273c700c4643d
#
_cell.length_a   1.000
_cell.length_b   1.000
_cell.length_c   1.000
_cell.angle_alpha   90.00
_cell.angle_beta   90.00
_cell.angle_gamma   90.00
#
_symmetry.space_group_name_H-M   'P 1'
#
loop_
_entity.id
_entity.type
_entity.pdbx_description
1 polymer ?
#
loop_
_entity_poly.entity_id
_entity_poly.type
_entity_poly.pdbx_seq_one_letter_code
_entity_poly.pdbx_strand_id
1 'polypeptide(L)'
;MTLLLTRRHAGRRAIVAGLVAVGTVVAGAGTARADDRPIKPPRPVAGVHAGTAGLKTFATQVAQARMAPYGAVAPGEYSAAVADLRGLPGTLSPWLEVTDQPYDADDPNYRDPIFSNSGGGWGNVAGRVTGLTAGRGFMWAGGANGGVFRKSLTSRRADWQPISERILALSTGDLVYDTKADTLWYATGEANTGGTTYTGAGVYRLRNPRSGSFTDADRVGGDELESRSINQLKFDGRGLVYAATTRGLWRHSTDPRRHREPWQLVLMPNPASDGDITKPYDNIVNDVLIPPADRGATVLANAAWRSGAAYNGFYLSTTGGAPGSFAKQPLTGDVNNADVGNAEFAVSGDGRRFTMVLEQPSTVGVSSNLQGVFAAGAVLGPWTKIADSTELENSGSAIGVDQNYPVGIQAWYNNFIEVDPARPDHVYVGLEEVYETEDGGATWKTIGPYWNLGFDCFDPSVPDGGCPPTTHPDQHSIAIHDGTVLIGNDGGVYTRPLDPARSAEDAAGHATDWRNHNAGLRTLQYYSAGTGRDPDRRGYLVAGGLQDNGGSLLRAGARKQVSPFGGDGGDVIVNPRDGCQILNEYTFLVLWLTKNCGVSQGQPGSIFDITVPDVNARFTAPFRVVRGSRNIGDGSSERWVAGGNTFWRHDYGFSYTAQQATADADNGWKPEYTLDADGLRLIVGMDAVADPGAPADPGRDTYIASWCGQSNCNSAGFTRGVATNYGGTWTELDMAGLPNRFPNNVIFDPSDRTNSTIFLIFNGFNRRFIEGPGAGVKHVYRGKLTKTATGVSVAWTDLSVGFPDVPATDVVVVGNRLVVGTDLGVLVADRRANPDTIKWRRVGPRPGETRFSLPLTTAFDLHVSGDGFLYAATHGRGIWKTPLLLL
;
A
#
# COMPACT_ATOMS: atom_id res chain seq x y z
N MET A 1 -9.62 24.55 57.42
CA MET A 1 -10.93 24.26 56.81
C MET A 1 -10.64 23.80 55.40
N THR A 2 -10.51 22.52 55.25
CA THR A 2 -9.94 21.81 54.11
C THR A 2 -11.06 21.46 53.16
N LEU A 3 -11.03 21.88 51.91
CA LEU A 3 -11.91 21.38 50.85
C LEU A 3 -11.12 20.41 49.96
N LEU A 4 -11.46 19.16 50.05
CA LEU A 4 -11.08 18.09 49.12
C LEU A 4 -11.88 18.27 47.82
N LEU A 5 -11.18 18.50 46.73
CA LEU A 5 -11.70 18.38 45.36
C LEU A 5 -11.33 17.00 44.81
N THR A 6 -12.28 16.13 44.78
CA THR A 6 -12.21 14.87 44.03
C THR A 6 -12.30 15.19 42.52
N ARG A 7 -11.23 15.00 41.80
CA ARG A 7 -11.23 14.98 40.32
C ARG A 7 -11.85 13.67 39.86
N ARG A 8 -12.99 13.76 39.22
CA ARG A 8 -13.51 12.66 38.39
C ARG A 8 -12.77 12.73 37.02
N HIS A 9 -12.06 11.68 36.68
CA HIS A 9 -11.52 11.48 35.35
C HIS A 9 -12.67 11.29 34.37
N ALA A 10 -12.87 12.24 33.48
CA ALA A 10 -13.66 12.03 32.27
C ALA A 10 -12.70 11.47 31.20
N GLY A 11 -12.89 10.22 30.85
CA GLY A 11 -12.07 9.55 29.84
C GLY A 11 -12.11 10.28 28.50
N ARG A 12 -10.95 10.64 28.02
CA ARG A 12 -10.78 11.17 26.66
C ARG A 12 -10.84 10.00 25.68
N ARG A 13 -11.74 10.07 24.70
CA ARG A 13 -11.80 9.10 23.60
C ARG A 13 -11.08 9.69 22.39
N ALA A 14 -9.98 9.10 22.00
CA ALA A 14 -9.29 9.43 20.75
C ALA A 14 -9.75 8.49 19.63
N ILE A 15 -9.67 8.91 18.38
CA ILE A 15 -10.04 8.11 17.21
C ILE A 15 -8.78 7.80 16.41
N VAL A 16 -8.61 6.54 16.07
CA VAL A 16 -7.55 6.08 15.18
C VAL A 16 -7.85 6.53 13.75
N ALA A 17 -6.90 7.15 13.12
CA ALA A 17 -6.94 7.41 11.70
C ALA A 17 -6.84 6.06 10.97
N GLY A 18 -7.94 5.63 10.36
CA GLY A 18 -7.93 4.46 9.51
C GLY A 18 -9.05 3.45 9.70
N LEU A 19 -9.88 3.54 10.76
CA LEU A 19 -10.87 2.50 11.01
C LEU A 19 -12.19 3.04 11.56
N VAL A 20 -13.29 2.59 11.03
CA VAL A 20 -14.65 3.13 11.21
C VAL A 20 -15.50 2.24 12.11
N ALA A 21 -16.12 2.81 13.13
CA ALA A 21 -17.18 2.17 13.88
C ALA A 21 -18.55 2.76 13.54
N VAL A 22 -19.53 1.94 13.25
CA VAL A 22 -20.93 2.33 13.02
C VAL A 22 -21.63 2.56 14.36
N GLY A 23 -22.06 3.79 14.62
CA GLY A 23 -22.96 4.13 15.73
C GLY A 23 -24.29 4.62 15.21
N THR A 24 -25.38 3.96 15.62
CA THR A 24 -26.76 4.38 15.36
C THR A 24 -27.05 5.71 16.07
N VAL A 25 -27.48 6.72 15.30
CA VAL A 25 -27.91 8.02 15.83
C VAL A 25 -29.34 7.94 16.35
N VAL A 26 -29.52 8.17 17.64
CA VAL A 26 -30.82 8.55 18.21
C VAL A 26 -30.80 10.05 18.47
N ALA A 27 -31.64 10.79 17.79
CA ALA A 27 -31.75 12.24 17.93
C ALA A 27 -32.40 12.62 19.28
N GLY A 28 -31.62 13.28 20.12
CA GLY A 28 -32.11 13.97 21.31
C GLY A 28 -31.63 15.42 21.29
N ALA A 29 -32.55 16.37 21.20
CA ALA A 29 -32.25 17.79 21.24
C ALA A 29 -31.80 18.22 22.64
N GLY A 30 -30.54 18.57 22.79
CA GLY A 30 -30.00 19.18 24.00
C GLY A 30 -29.05 20.32 23.61
N THR A 31 -29.21 21.47 24.24
CA THR A 31 -28.43 22.69 24.03
C THR A 31 -26.93 22.45 24.30
N ALA A 32 -26.12 22.51 23.26
CA ALA A 32 -24.68 22.31 23.34
C ALA A 32 -23.99 23.54 23.95
N ARG A 33 -23.27 23.33 25.06
CA ARG A 33 -22.15 24.20 25.43
C ARG A 33 -20.97 23.84 24.53
N ALA A 34 -20.29 24.84 24.02
CA ALA A 34 -19.02 24.68 23.29
C ALA A 34 -18.06 23.85 24.15
N ASP A 35 -17.67 22.70 23.63
CA ASP A 35 -16.74 21.76 24.27
C ASP A 35 -15.33 22.10 23.73
N ASP A 36 -14.42 22.53 24.60
CA ASP A 36 -13.04 22.93 24.27
C ASP A 36 -12.13 21.73 23.91
N ARG A 37 -12.71 20.57 23.57
CA ARG A 37 -11.95 19.39 23.13
C ARG A 37 -11.51 19.54 21.69
N PRO A 38 -10.28 19.09 21.32
CA PRO A 38 -9.85 19.05 19.93
C PRO A 38 -10.89 18.38 19.06
N ILE A 39 -11.27 19.01 17.98
CA ILE A 39 -12.17 18.43 16.97
C ILE A 39 -11.39 17.28 16.34
N LYS A 40 -11.89 16.06 16.50
CA LYS A 40 -11.31 14.88 15.85
C LYS A 40 -11.44 15.01 14.34
N PRO A 41 -10.50 14.44 13.56
CA PRO A 41 -10.70 14.34 12.11
C PRO A 41 -12.09 13.78 11.84
N PRO A 42 -12.83 14.34 10.88
CA PRO A 42 -14.13 13.81 10.52
C PRO A 42 -13.95 12.35 10.12
N ARG A 43 -14.85 11.50 10.60
CA ARG A 43 -14.89 10.12 10.15
C ARG A 43 -15.17 10.12 8.66
N PRO A 44 -14.57 9.19 7.88
CA PRO A 44 -15.00 8.97 6.51
C PRO A 44 -16.53 8.91 6.46
N VAL A 45 -17.12 9.54 5.45
CA VAL A 45 -18.57 9.54 5.28
C VAL A 45 -19.05 8.09 5.23
N ALA A 46 -20.06 7.75 6.02
CA ALA A 46 -20.56 6.39 6.08
C ALA A 46 -21.10 5.96 4.70
N GLY A 47 -20.42 5.06 4.06
CA GLY A 47 -20.73 4.52 2.74
C GLY A 47 -20.38 3.05 2.65
N VAL A 48 -20.40 2.49 1.46
CA VAL A 48 -20.02 1.08 1.17
C VAL A 48 -18.63 0.71 1.70
N HIS A 49 -17.80 1.71 1.90
CA HIS A 49 -16.42 1.57 2.38
C HIS A 49 -16.25 1.92 3.87
N ALA A 50 -17.34 2.20 4.58
CA ALA A 50 -17.28 2.49 6.01
C ALA A 50 -17.07 1.21 6.83
N GLY A 51 -16.26 1.30 7.87
CA GLY A 51 -15.96 0.19 8.78
C GLY A 51 -14.90 -0.77 8.27
N THR A 52 -14.68 -1.80 9.04
CA THR A 52 -13.67 -2.84 8.78
C THR A 52 -13.93 -3.62 7.49
N ALA A 53 -15.18 -3.68 7.01
CA ALA A 53 -15.49 -4.19 5.67
C ALA A 53 -14.88 -3.34 4.55
N GLY A 54 -14.76 -2.04 4.75
CA GLY A 54 -14.10 -1.11 3.82
C GLY A 54 -12.61 -1.35 3.69
N LEU A 55 -11.90 -1.65 4.77
CA LEU A 55 -10.47 -1.97 4.74
C LEU A 55 -10.14 -3.15 3.85
N LYS A 56 -10.94 -4.23 3.95
CA LYS A 56 -10.78 -5.40 3.10
C LYS A 56 -10.97 -5.07 1.61
N THR A 57 -11.89 -4.16 1.31
CA THR A 57 -12.10 -3.65 -0.05
C THR A 57 -10.91 -2.83 -0.53
N PHE A 58 -10.46 -1.91 0.29
CA PHE A 58 -9.28 -1.09 0.01
C PHE A 58 -8.04 -1.94 -0.23
N ALA A 59 -7.75 -2.89 0.64
CA ALA A 59 -6.58 -3.74 0.54
C ALA A 59 -6.45 -4.50 -0.80
N THR A 60 -7.54 -4.65 -1.54
CA THR A 60 -7.53 -5.25 -2.87
C THR A 60 -7.51 -4.24 -4.01
N GLN A 61 -7.65 -2.94 -3.76
CA GLN A 61 -7.81 -1.93 -4.80
C GLN A 61 -6.66 -1.91 -5.81
N VAL A 62 -5.41 -1.98 -5.32
CA VAL A 62 -4.21 -1.99 -6.17
C VAL A 62 -4.15 -3.25 -7.04
N ALA A 63 -4.48 -4.40 -6.46
CA ALA A 63 -4.52 -5.68 -7.18
C ALA A 63 -5.66 -5.72 -8.20
N GLN A 64 -6.84 -5.21 -7.83
CA GLN A 64 -8.04 -5.22 -8.68
C GLN A 64 -7.82 -4.54 -10.03
N ALA A 65 -7.18 -3.38 -10.04
CA ALA A 65 -6.92 -2.66 -11.27
C ALA A 65 -6.10 -3.48 -12.29
N ARG A 66 -5.15 -4.30 -11.78
CA ARG A 66 -4.30 -5.17 -12.61
C ARG A 66 -5.00 -6.42 -13.09
N MET A 67 -5.97 -6.91 -12.36
CA MET A 67 -6.61 -8.21 -12.55
C MET A 67 -8.02 -8.12 -13.15
N ALA A 68 -8.64 -6.94 -13.16
CA ALA A 68 -10.03 -6.76 -13.61
C ALA A 68 -10.26 -7.31 -15.04
N PRO A 69 -11.40 -7.94 -15.29
CA PRO A 69 -12.54 -8.23 -14.42
C PRO A 69 -12.42 -9.50 -13.57
N TYR A 70 -11.32 -10.21 -13.59
CA TYR A 70 -11.10 -11.45 -12.85
C TYR A 70 -9.99 -11.29 -11.81
N GLY A 71 -9.81 -12.24 -10.95
CA GLY A 71 -8.96 -12.10 -9.77
C GLY A 71 -7.51 -12.62 -9.92
N ALA A 72 -6.95 -12.72 -11.13
CA ALA A 72 -5.59 -13.24 -11.31
C ALA A 72 -4.85 -12.65 -12.51
N VAL A 73 -3.51 -12.65 -12.42
CA VAL A 73 -2.58 -12.40 -13.52
C VAL A 73 -2.13 -13.75 -14.09
N ALA A 74 -2.10 -13.89 -15.42
CA ALA A 74 -1.71 -15.12 -16.08
C ALA A 74 -0.21 -15.43 -15.85
N PRO A 75 0.16 -16.71 -15.67
CA PRO A 75 1.56 -17.11 -15.58
C PRO A 75 2.36 -16.66 -16.81
N GLY A 76 3.57 -16.11 -16.56
CA GLY A 76 4.48 -15.63 -17.63
C GLY A 76 4.21 -14.23 -18.15
N GLU A 77 3.06 -13.62 -17.86
CA GLU A 77 2.73 -12.26 -18.35
C GLU A 77 3.69 -11.20 -17.81
N TYR A 78 4.02 -11.30 -16.53
CA TYR A 78 4.92 -10.33 -15.90
C TYR A 78 6.33 -10.40 -16.47
N SER A 79 6.90 -11.58 -16.67
CA SER A 79 8.22 -11.76 -17.29
C SER A 79 8.25 -11.31 -18.73
N ALA A 80 7.18 -11.56 -19.50
CA ALA A 80 7.04 -11.09 -20.87
C ALA A 80 7.03 -9.56 -20.93
N ALA A 81 6.25 -8.91 -20.07
CA ALA A 81 6.19 -7.45 -19.97
C ALA A 81 7.56 -6.84 -19.62
N VAL A 82 8.29 -7.44 -18.69
CA VAL A 82 9.65 -6.99 -18.33
C VAL A 82 10.63 -7.17 -19.49
N ALA A 83 10.54 -8.29 -20.23
CA ALA A 83 11.40 -8.55 -21.38
C ALA A 83 11.15 -7.52 -22.50
N ASP A 84 9.88 -7.26 -22.81
CA ASP A 84 9.47 -6.25 -23.80
C ASP A 84 9.95 -4.85 -23.41
N LEU A 85 9.74 -4.47 -22.14
CA LEU A 85 10.22 -3.18 -21.61
C LEU A 85 11.74 -3.04 -21.76
N ARG A 86 12.52 -4.07 -21.39
CA ARG A 86 13.97 -4.08 -21.52
C ARG A 86 14.44 -4.02 -22.98
N GLY A 87 13.61 -4.52 -23.89
CA GLY A 87 13.84 -4.47 -25.35
C GLY A 87 13.63 -3.08 -25.95
N LEU A 88 12.80 -2.23 -25.35
CA LEU A 88 12.55 -0.89 -25.87
C LEU A 88 13.80 -0.02 -25.85
N PRO A 89 13.99 0.86 -26.87
CA PRO A 89 15.04 1.88 -26.82
C PRO A 89 14.76 2.86 -25.67
N GLY A 90 15.83 3.27 -24.97
CA GLY A 90 15.74 4.32 -23.95
C GLY A 90 15.84 5.72 -24.54
N THR A 91 15.34 6.72 -23.80
CA THR A 91 15.69 8.14 -24.01
C THR A 91 17.00 8.44 -23.28
N LEU A 92 17.57 9.62 -23.53
CA LEU A 92 18.76 10.10 -22.82
C LEU A 92 18.44 10.73 -21.45
N SER A 93 17.19 10.72 -21.05
CA SER A 93 16.70 11.36 -19.82
C SER A 93 17.22 10.62 -18.59
N PRO A 94 18.02 11.24 -17.72
CA PRO A 94 18.40 10.63 -16.46
C PRO A 94 17.25 10.75 -15.47
N TRP A 95 17.02 9.72 -14.69
CA TRP A 95 16.16 9.79 -13.51
C TRP A 95 16.98 10.18 -12.28
N LEU A 96 16.46 11.12 -11.50
CA LEU A 96 17.05 11.61 -10.26
C LEU A 96 16.07 11.31 -9.14
N GLU A 97 16.54 10.58 -8.13
CA GLU A 97 15.76 10.31 -6.92
C GLU A 97 15.58 11.62 -6.14
N VAL A 98 14.35 11.93 -5.72
CA VAL A 98 13.98 13.17 -5.02
C VAL A 98 13.86 12.90 -3.53
N THR A 99 13.24 11.78 -3.17
CA THR A 99 12.95 11.37 -1.80
C THR A 99 13.87 10.22 -1.39
N ASP A 100 15.17 10.47 -1.39
CA ASP A 100 16.21 9.48 -1.06
C ASP A 100 16.35 9.23 0.46
N GLN A 101 15.54 9.87 1.29
CA GLN A 101 15.48 9.71 2.73
C GLN A 101 14.05 9.47 3.18
N PRO A 102 13.83 8.75 4.28
CA PRO A 102 12.54 8.65 4.94
C PRO A 102 12.09 10.03 5.43
N TYR A 103 10.82 10.16 5.83
CA TYR A 103 10.36 11.38 6.48
C TYR A 103 10.53 11.30 8.01
N ASP A 104 10.60 12.45 8.65
CA ASP A 104 10.59 12.61 10.10
C ASP A 104 9.15 12.68 10.60
N ALA A 105 8.71 11.64 11.28
CA ALA A 105 7.37 11.56 11.83
C ALA A 105 7.22 12.33 13.15
N ASP A 106 8.32 12.75 13.77
CA ASP A 106 8.30 13.41 15.09
C ASP A 106 8.73 14.88 15.04
N ASP A 107 8.76 15.51 13.83
CA ASP A 107 9.17 16.91 13.69
C ASP A 107 8.23 17.84 14.48
N PRO A 108 8.76 18.61 15.45
CA PRO A 108 7.95 19.44 16.35
C PRO A 108 7.14 20.55 15.68
N ASN A 109 7.45 20.89 14.43
CA ASN A 109 6.72 21.93 13.72
C ASN A 109 5.44 21.43 13.04
N TYR A 110 5.27 20.10 12.90
CA TYR A 110 4.18 19.48 12.13
C TYR A 110 3.23 18.66 13.00
N ARG A 111 3.03 19.04 14.26
CA ARG A 111 2.18 18.35 15.23
C ARG A 111 0.78 18.96 15.29
N ASP A 112 0.06 18.97 14.18
CA ASP A 112 -1.36 19.34 14.25
C ASP A 112 -2.11 18.26 15.05
N PRO A 113 -2.80 18.64 16.16
CA PRO A 113 -3.40 17.64 17.07
C PRO A 113 -4.62 16.94 16.50
N ILE A 114 -5.03 17.26 15.27
CA ILE A 114 -6.20 16.69 14.60
C ILE A 114 -5.80 15.89 13.35
N PHE A 115 -4.85 16.42 12.56
CA PHE A 115 -4.58 15.98 11.20
C PHE A 115 -3.20 15.38 10.97
N SER A 116 -2.28 15.42 11.96
CA SER A 116 -0.93 14.90 11.83
C SER A 116 -0.70 13.68 12.71
N ASN A 117 0.23 12.81 12.36
CA ASN A 117 0.73 11.73 13.22
C ASN A 117 2.06 12.12 13.90
N SER A 118 2.57 13.34 13.68
CA SER A 118 3.83 13.77 14.22
C SER A 118 3.82 13.80 15.76
N GLY A 119 4.88 13.25 16.36
CA GLY A 119 4.98 13.10 17.82
C GLY A 119 4.54 11.73 18.35
N GLY A 120 4.27 10.77 17.46
CA GLY A 120 3.89 9.40 17.83
C GLY A 120 5.04 8.52 18.33
N GLY A 121 6.27 9.03 18.38
CA GLY A 121 7.43 8.28 18.88
C GLY A 121 8.06 7.32 17.86
N TRP A 122 7.73 7.43 16.59
CA TRP A 122 8.19 6.50 15.53
C TRP A 122 9.54 6.88 14.93
N GLY A 123 9.95 8.13 15.07
CA GLY A 123 11.18 8.67 14.48
C GLY A 123 11.09 8.82 12.96
N ASN A 124 12.13 8.38 12.25
CA ASN A 124 12.10 8.33 10.78
C ASN A 124 11.21 7.19 10.29
N VAL A 125 10.33 7.46 9.34
CA VAL A 125 9.41 6.48 8.74
C VAL A 125 9.76 6.27 7.27
N ALA A 126 9.99 5.02 6.91
CA ALA A 126 10.13 4.53 5.54
C ALA A 126 8.79 3.91 5.07
N GLY A 127 8.78 3.14 4.00
CA GLY A 127 7.59 2.37 3.59
C GLY A 127 7.67 0.93 4.07
N ARG A 128 6.60 0.17 3.81
CA ARG A 128 6.39 -1.21 4.25
C ARG A 128 7.57 -2.13 3.98
N VAL A 129 7.94 -2.88 5.01
CA VAL A 129 8.96 -3.94 4.98
C VAL A 129 8.29 -5.27 5.31
N THR A 130 8.17 -6.15 4.32
CA THR A 130 7.48 -7.44 4.42
C THR A 130 8.43 -8.62 4.58
N GLY A 131 9.72 -8.44 4.32
CA GLY A 131 10.74 -9.46 4.56
C GLY A 131 11.94 -8.89 5.30
N LEU A 132 12.39 -9.56 6.36
CA LEU A 132 13.48 -9.07 7.20
C LEU A 132 14.32 -10.24 7.71
N THR A 133 15.65 -10.13 7.60
CA THR A 133 16.57 -11.12 8.15
C THR A 133 17.90 -10.49 8.51
N ALA A 134 18.69 -11.14 9.36
CA ALA A 134 20.01 -10.66 9.76
C ALA A 134 21.04 -11.79 9.92
N GLY A 135 22.31 -11.46 9.82
CA GLY A 135 23.39 -12.39 10.09
C GLY A 135 24.77 -11.85 9.77
N ARG A 136 25.77 -12.34 10.47
CA ARG A 136 27.20 -12.00 10.28
C ARG A 136 27.47 -10.49 10.21
N GLY A 137 26.78 -9.71 11.07
CA GLY A 137 26.95 -8.26 11.17
C GLY A 137 26.27 -7.44 10.07
N PHE A 138 25.29 -8.04 9.37
CA PHE A 138 24.44 -7.38 8.38
C PHE A 138 22.98 -7.66 8.65
N MET A 139 22.12 -6.76 8.20
CA MET A 139 20.69 -7.00 8.06
C MET A 139 20.24 -6.73 6.61
N TRP A 140 19.19 -7.43 6.19
CA TRP A 140 18.55 -7.29 4.90
C TRP A 140 17.06 -7.05 5.10
N ALA A 141 16.54 -6.01 4.45
CA ALA A 141 15.13 -5.65 4.48
C ALA A 141 14.58 -5.62 3.05
N GLY A 142 13.42 -6.21 2.86
CA GLY A 142 12.70 -6.24 1.61
C GLY A 142 11.44 -5.37 1.70
N GLY A 143 11.38 -4.32 0.88
CA GLY A 143 10.19 -3.49 0.77
C GLY A 143 9.08 -4.20 -0.01
N ALA A 144 7.82 -3.96 0.32
CA ALA A 144 6.66 -4.60 -0.32
C ALA A 144 6.72 -4.52 -1.86
N ASN A 145 7.13 -3.38 -2.42
CA ASN A 145 7.41 -3.20 -3.86
C ASN A 145 8.69 -2.37 -4.10
N GLY A 146 9.67 -2.45 -3.19
CA GLY A 146 10.89 -1.63 -3.21
C GLY A 146 12.18 -2.40 -3.46
N GLY A 147 12.13 -3.74 -3.46
CA GLY A 147 13.29 -4.61 -3.54
C GLY A 147 14.01 -4.78 -2.21
N VAL A 148 15.16 -5.45 -2.27
CA VAL A 148 15.97 -5.80 -1.10
C VAL A 148 17.09 -4.79 -0.89
N PHE A 149 17.19 -4.35 0.35
CA PHE A 149 18.24 -3.46 0.84
C PHE A 149 19.12 -4.20 1.86
N ARG A 150 20.39 -3.86 1.87
CA ARG A 150 21.40 -4.38 2.80
C ARG A 150 22.00 -3.24 3.63
N LYS A 151 22.16 -3.48 4.96
CA LYS A 151 22.83 -2.55 5.88
C LYS A 151 23.82 -3.29 6.78
N SER A 152 25.00 -2.73 6.98
CA SER A 152 25.96 -3.23 7.96
C SER A 152 25.56 -2.79 9.37
N LEU A 153 25.49 -3.73 10.31
CA LEU A 153 25.25 -3.47 11.73
C LEU A 153 26.52 -3.05 12.48
N THR A 154 27.69 -3.32 11.92
CA THR A 154 28.98 -3.02 12.57
C THR A 154 29.52 -1.63 12.22
N SER A 155 28.98 -0.97 11.18
CA SER A 155 29.38 0.38 10.77
C SER A 155 28.33 1.40 11.18
N ARG A 156 28.69 2.35 12.03
CA ARG A 156 27.79 3.46 12.45
C ARG A 156 27.41 4.42 11.31
N ARG A 157 28.10 4.34 10.16
CA ARG A 157 27.88 5.19 8.98
C ARG A 157 27.34 4.41 7.78
N ALA A 158 26.93 3.16 7.99
CA ALA A 158 26.40 2.37 6.89
C ALA A 158 24.99 2.82 6.54
N ASP A 159 24.82 3.26 5.30
CA ASP A 159 23.52 3.47 4.70
C ASP A 159 22.96 2.17 4.12
N TRP A 160 21.65 2.12 3.92
CA TRP A 160 21.02 1.06 3.19
C TRP A 160 21.47 1.06 1.71
N GLN A 161 21.82 -0.11 1.21
CA GLN A 161 22.24 -0.32 -0.18
C GLN A 161 21.23 -1.22 -0.88
N PRO A 162 20.56 -0.78 -1.98
CA PRO A 162 19.72 -1.66 -2.77
C PRO A 162 20.59 -2.73 -3.45
N ILE A 163 20.12 -3.99 -3.41
CA ILE A 163 20.87 -5.13 -3.94
C ILE A 163 20.07 -6.00 -4.92
N SER A 164 18.85 -5.60 -5.30
CA SER A 164 17.95 -6.37 -6.17
C SER A 164 17.54 -5.65 -7.46
N GLU A 165 18.22 -4.55 -7.84
CA GLU A 165 17.85 -3.69 -8.97
C GLU A 165 17.84 -4.39 -10.35
N ARG A 166 18.44 -5.59 -10.48
CA ARG A 166 18.66 -6.28 -11.75
C ARG A 166 17.84 -7.55 -11.93
N ILE A 167 16.86 -7.78 -11.05
CA ILE A 167 15.97 -8.93 -11.16
C ILE A 167 14.62 -8.54 -11.79
N LEU A 168 13.76 -9.52 -12.00
CA LEU A 168 12.48 -9.32 -12.69
C LEU A 168 11.43 -8.60 -11.83
N ALA A 169 11.40 -8.82 -10.52
CA ALA A 169 10.40 -8.23 -9.61
C ALA A 169 11.05 -7.69 -8.34
N LEU A 170 10.61 -6.53 -7.88
CA LEU A 170 11.07 -5.88 -6.65
C LEU A 170 10.10 -6.06 -5.47
N SER A 171 9.00 -6.78 -5.66
CA SER A 171 8.08 -7.12 -4.58
C SER A 171 8.68 -8.18 -3.66
N THR A 172 8.44 -8.04 -2.36
CA THR A 172 8.99 -8.95 -1.34
C THR A 172 7.87 -9.69 -0.64
N GLY A 173 7.94 -11.02 -0.63
CA GLY A 173 7.15 -11.86 0.25
C GLY A 173 7.94 -12.26 1.48
N ASP A 174 9.16 -12.78 1.30
CA ASP A 174 9.98 -13.25 2.42
C ASP A 174 11.49 -13.15 2.13
N LEU A 175 12.29 -13.02 3.18
CA LEU A 175 13.76 -13.05 3.15
C LEU A 175 14.32 -14.01 4.20
N VAL A 176 15.14 -14.96 3.78
CA VAL A 176 15.79 -15.91 4.69
C VAL A 176 17.30 -15.93 4.45
N TYR A 177 18.07 -15.68 5.50
CA TYR A 177 19.52 -15.79 5.44
C TYR A 177 20.00 -17.13 6.03
N ASP A 178 20.55 -17.99 5.17
CA ASP A 178 21.22 -19.20 5.59
C ASP A 178 22.66 -18.87 6.05
N THR A 179 22.85 -18.85 7.37
CA THR A 179 24.14 -18.52 7.99
C THR A 179 25.23 -19.57 7.71
N LYS A 180 24.87 -20.83 7.47
CA LYS A 180 25.81 -21.94 7.18
C LYS A 180 26.35 -21.82 5.77
N ALA A 181 25.47 -21.57 4.80
CA ALA A 181 25.84 -21.46 3.40
C ALA A 181 26.30 -20.06 2.99
N ASP A 182 26.19 -19.04 3.86
CA ASP A 182 26.36 -17.62 3.55
C ASP A 182 25.55 -17.20 2.32
N THR A 183 24.25 -17.47 2.37
CA THR A 183 23.35 -17.35 1.24
C THR A 183 22.07 -16.64 1.67
N LEU A 184 21.65 -15.63 0.92
CA LEU A 184 20.37 -14.97 1.11
C LEU A 184 19.36 -15.49 0.09
N TRP A 185 18.22 -15.97 0.59
CA TRP A 185 17.07 -16.36 -0.21
C TRP A 185 16.06 -15.23 -0.22
N TYR A 186 15.54 -14.92 -1.39
CA TYR A 186 14.58 -13.86 -1.61
C TYR A 186 13.36 -14.42 -2.35
N ALA A 187 12.24 -14.45 -1.68
CA ALA A 187 10.93 -14.77 -2.22
C ALA A 187 10.26 -13.51 -2.74
N THR A 188 9.88 -13.49 -4.00
CA THR A 188 9.25 -12.33 -4.62
C THR A 188 7.72 -12.45 -4.64
N GLY A 189 7.04 -11.30 -4.77
CA GLY A 189 5.58 -11.18 -4.73
C GLY A 189 5.08 -10.90 -3.33
N GLU A 190 4.21 -9.90 -3.19
CA GLU A 190 3.59 -9.51 -1.93
C GLU A 190 2.09 -9.71 -2.02
N ALA A 191 1.51 -10.44 -1.07
CA ALA A 191 0.10 -10.83 -1.05
C ALA A 191 -0.69 -10.26 0.13
N ASN A 192 -0.05 -9.52 1.04
CA ASN A 192 -0.66 -9.09 2.31
C ASN A 192 -1.98 -8.35 2.12
N THR A 193 -2.07 -7.47 1.13
CA THR A 193 -3.28 -6.66 0.87
C THR A 193 -4.29 -7.34 -0.06
N GLY A 194 -4.01 -8.51 -0.58
CA GLY A 194 -4.98 -9.24 -1.39
C GLY A 194 -4.36 -10.17 -2.40
N GLY A 195 -4.57 -11.40 -2.35
CA GLY A 195 -4.20 -12.45 -3.30
C GLY A 195 -2.90 -12.25 -4.08
N THR A 196 -2.79 -11.15 -4.81
CA THR A 196 -1.58 -10.77 -5.55
C THR A 196 -1.53 -9.24 -5.68
N THR A 197 -1.11 -8.54 -4.63
CA THR A 197 -0.97 -7.07 -4.65
C THR A 197 0.15 -6.67 -5.60
N TYR A 198 1.31 -7.30 -5.44
CA TYR A 198 2.44 -7.17 -6.36
C TYR A 198 2.89 -8.54 -6.81
N THR A 199 2.91 -8.72 -8.12
CA THR A 199 3.27 -9.98 -8.75
C THR A 199 4.74 -10.32 -8.51
N GLY A 200 5.01 -11.58 -8.19
CA GLY A 200 6.35 -12.12 -8.04
C GLY A 200 6.88 -12.77 -9.31
N ALA A 201 8.19 -12.98 -9.34
CA ALA A 201 8.93 -13.67 -10.40
C ALA A 201 9.72 -14.89 -9.88
N GLY A 202 9.25 -15.49 -8.79
CA GLY A 202 9.85 -16.65 -8.18
C GLY A 202 10.83 -16.36 -7.04
N VAL A 203 11.68 -17.32 -6.72
CA VAL A 203 12.67 -17.25 -5.64
C VAL A 203 14.08 -17.03 -6.23
N TYR A 204 14.83 -16.17 -5.59
CA TYR A 204 16.23 -15.88 -5.92
C TYR A 204 17.14 -16.32 -4.77
N ARG A 205 18.39 -16.72 -5.10
CA ARG A 205 19.38 -17.17 -4.12
C ARG A 205 20.73 -16.52 -4.37
N LEU A 206 21.08 -15.53 -3.55
CA LEU A 206 22.32 -14.78 -3.64
C LEU A 206 23.40 -15.39 -2.74
N ARG A 207 24.52 -15.78 -3.31
CA ARG A 207 25.74 -16.16 -2.57
C ARG A 207 26.52 -14.92 -2.18
N ASN A 208 27.17 -14.94 -1.01
CA ASN A 208 27.93 -13.83 -0.48
C ASN A 208 27.11 -12.53 -0.42
N PRO A 209 25.93 -12.52 0.22
CA PRO A 209 25.01 -11.38 0.19
C PRO A 209 25.54 -10.14 0.89
N ARG A 210 26.63 -10.28 1.66
CA ARG A 210 27.31 -9.16 2.33
C ARG A 210 28.01 -8.20 1.35
N SER A 211 28.30 -8.63 0.13
CA SER A 211 28.96 -7.83 -0.91
C SER A 211 28.32 -7.94 -2.29
N GLY A 212 27.55 -9.01 -2.55
CA GLY A 212 26.86 -9.27 -3.82
C GLY A 212 25.58 -8.48 -3.99
N SER A 213 25.02 -8.56 -5.20
CA SER A 213 23.68 -8.07 -5.56
C SER A 213 23.01 -9.12 -6.44
N PHE A 214 21.69 -9.24 -6.30
CA PHE A 214 20.88 -10.16 -7.09
C PHE A 214 20.90 -9.82 -8.59
N THR A 215 20.84 -10.85 -9.40
CA THR A 215 20.66 -10.79 -10.86
C THR A 215 19.65 -11.85 -11.29
N ASP A 216 19.17 -11.81 -12.53
CA ASP A 216 18.28 -12.84 -13.06
C ASP A 216 18.93 -14.24 -13.06
N ALA A 217 20.28 -14.30 -13.04
CA ALA A 217 21.01 -15.58 -12.93
C ALA A 217 20.87 -16.26 -11.56
N ASP A 218 20.51 -15.54 -10.53
CA ASP A 218 20.31 -16.03 -9.16
C ASP A 218 18.91 -16.64 -8.93
N ARG A 219 18.03 -16.62 -9.93
CA ARG A 219 16.69 -17.24 -9.88
C ARG A 219 16.81 -18.75 -9.75
N VAL A 220 16.09 -19.33 -8.78
CA VAL A 220 16.04 -20.76 -8.49
C VAL A 220 14.88 -21.39 -9.27
N GLY A 221 15.15 -22.48 -9.99
CA GLY A 221 14.17 -23.12 -10.85
C GLY A 221 13.98 -22.42 -12.19
N GLY A 222 12.82 -22.58 -12.77
CA GLY A 222 12.35 -21.97 -14.00
C GLY A 222 11.32 -20.86 -13.76
N ASP A 223 10.18 -20.97 -14.41
CA ASP A 223 9.05 -20.03 -14.38
C ASP A 223 7.85 -20.53 -13.54
N GLU A 224 8.01 -21.67 -12.84
CA GLU A 224 6.94 -22.33 -12.10
C GLU A 224 6.29 -21.43 -11.05
N LEU A 225 7.09 -20.51 -10.48
CA LEU A 225 6.64 -19.58 -9.44
C LEU A 225 6.38 -18.16 -9.99
N GLU A 226 6.36 -17.98 -11.29
CA GLU A 226 5.99 -16.68 -11.86
C GLU A 226 4.52 -16.33 -11.64
N SER A 227 4.23 -15.05 -11.54
CA SER A 227 2.89 -14.49 -11.31
C SER A 227 2.21 -15.03 -10.03
N ARG A 228 3.02 -15.50 -9.08
CA ARG A 228 2.60 -15.86 -7.72
C ARG A 228 3.23 -14.91 -6.72
N SER A 229 2.53 -14.62 -5.64
CA SER A 229 3.16 -14.07 -4.44
C SER A 229 3.59 -15.21 -3.55
N ILE A 230 4.77 -15.09 -2.95
CA ILE A 230 5.33 -16.11 -2.07
C ILE A 230 5.26 -15.57 -0.65
N ASN A 231 4.42 -16.17 0.19
CA ASN A 231 4.15 -15.69 1.53
C ASN A 231 5.30 -16.04 2.48
N GLN A 232 5.79 -17.28 2.44
CA GLN A 232 6.84 -17.77 3.34
C GLN A 232 7.78 -18.76 2.67
N LEU A 233 9.07 -18.77 3.09
CA LEU A 233 10.05 -19.80 2.79
C LEU A 233 10.42 -20.56 4.06
N LYS A 234 10.22 -21.86 4.08
CA LYS A 234 10.59 -22.70 5.23
C LYS A 234 11.57 -23.81 4.80
N PHE A 235 12.60 -24.05 5.62
CA PHE A 235 13.64 -25.03 5.35
C PHE A 235 13.47 -26.27 6.24
N ASP A 236 13.57 -27.45 5.66
CA ASP A 236 13.46 -28.71 6.40
C ASP A 236 14.74 -29.12 7.14
N GLY A 237 15.82 -28.35 6.99
CA GLY A 237 17.15 -28.68 7.56
C GLY A 237 17.86 -29.86 6.91
N ARG A 238 17.28 -30.51 5.87
CA ARG A 238 17.79 -31.70 5.17
C ARG A 238 18.11 -31.47 3.71
N GLY A 239 17.88 -30.30 3.21
CA GLY A 239 18.19 -29.96 1.84
C GLY A 239 17.00 -29.60 0.98
N LEU A 240 15.83 -29.41 1.58
CA LEU A 240 14.67 -28.87 0.89
C LEU A 240 14.27 -27.50 1.46
N VAL A 241 13.76 -26.65 0.58
CA VAL A 241 13.06 -25.42 0.88
C VAL A 241 11.64 -25.53 0.34
N TYR A 242 10.67 -25.08 1.14
CA TYR A 242 9.26 -24.97 0.77
C TYR A 242 8.92 -23.50 0.54
N ALA A 243 8.14 -23.25 -0.50
CA ALA A 243 7.57 -21.94 -0.82
C ALA A 243 6.05 -22.02 -0.68
N ALA A 244 5.52 -21.37 0.35
CA ALA A 244 4.09 -21.15 0.54
C ALA A 244 3.66 -19.99 -0.37
N THR A 245 2.73 -20.25 -1.30
CA THR A 245 2.41 -19.27 -2.37
C THR A 245 0.90 -19.06 -2.50
N THR A 246 0.53 -18.02 -3.21
CA THR A 246 -0.87 -17.77 -3.59
C THR A 246 -1.46 -18.83 -4.54
N ARG A 247 -0.66 -19.79 -5.00
CA ARG A 247 -1.11 -20.92 -5.84
C ARG A 247 -0.44 -22.23 -5.45
N GLY A 248 -0.65 -22.68 -4.21
CA GLY A 248 -0.17 -23.94 -3.69
C GLY A 248 1.14 -23.85 -2.94
N LEU A 249 1.55 -25.01 -2.41
CA LEU A 249 2.84 -25.23 -1.75
C LEU A 249 3.80 -25.91 -2.72
N TRP A 250 4.98 -25.32 -2.85
CA TRP A 250 6.03 -25.81 -3.73
C TRP A 250 7.28 -26.15 -2.92
N ARG A 251 8.12 -27.05 -3.42
CA ARG A 251 9.41 -27.35 -2.81
C ARG A 251 10.53 -27.42 -3.83
N HIS A 252 11.75 -27.16 -3.38
CA HIS A 252 12.96 -27.25 -4.21
C HIS A 252 14.14 -27.71 -3.36
N SER A 253 15.17 -28.23 -4.03
CA SER A 253 16.45 -28.60 -3.38
C SER A 253 17.27 -27.35 -3.03
N THR A 254 17.87 -27.31 -1.84
CA THR A 254 18.84 -26.28 -1.48
C THR A 254 20.26 -26.56 -2.03
N ASP A 255 20.49 -27.74 -2.65
CA ASP A 255 21.77 -28.09 -3.27
C ASP A 255 22.08 -27.11 -4.43
N PRO A 256 23.21 -26.38 -4.39
CA PRO A 256 23.59 -25.47 -5.45
C PRO A 256 23.73 -26.07 -6.84
N ARG A 257 23.99 -27.36 -6.94
CA ARG A 257 24.09 -28.08 -8.22
C ARG A 257 22.75 -28.29 -8.90
N ARG A 258 21.68 -28.26 -8.12
CA ARG A 258 20.30 -28.43 -8.56
C ARG A 258 19.55 -27.10 -8.76
N HIS A 259 20.26 -26.00 -8.74
CA HIS A 259 19.71 -24.64 -8.78
C HIS A 259 18.71 -24.39 -9.92
N ARG A 260 18.92 -25.03 -11.07
CA ARG A 260 18.06 -24.89 -12.28
C ARG A 260 16.99 -25.97 -12.42
N GLU A 261 16.92 -26.94 -11.50
CA GLU A 261 15.83 -27.88 -11.52
C GLU A 261 14.49 -27.18 -11.23
N PRO A 262 13.39 -27.65 -11.84
CA PRO A 262 12.09 -27.02 -11.61
C PRO A 262 11.63 -27.19 -10.16
N TRP A 263 10.89 -26.20 -9.67
CA TRP A 263 10.14 -26.32 -8.42
C TRP A 263 9.08 -27.41 -8.55
N GLN A 264 8.89 -28.20 -7.51
CA GLN A 264 7.91 -29.26 -7.46
C GLN A 264 6.67 -28.81 -6.67
N LEU A 265 5.51 -28.78 -7.32
CA LEU A 265 4.23 -28.59 -6.65
C LEU A 265 3.94 -29.79 -5.76
N VAL A 266 3.63 -29.57 -4.47
CA VAL A 266 3.40 -30.66 -3.49
C VAL A 266 2.01 -30.61 -2.86
N LEU A 267 1.39 -29.42 -2.76
CA LEU A 267 0.02 -29.24 -2.28
C LEU A 267 -0.70 -28.19 -3.13
N MET A 268 -1.86 -28.54 -3.61
CA MET A 268 -2.86 -27.64 -4.17
C MET A 268 -4.20 -28.00 -3.54
N PRO A 269 -4.72 -27.19 -2.60
CA PRO A 269 -5.95 -27.50 -1.86
C PRO A 269 -7.16 -27.81 -2.75
N ASN A 270 -7.32 -27.07 -3.86
CA ASN A 270 -8.33 -27.32 -4.89
C ASN A 270 -7.67 -27.48 -6.27
N PRO A 271 -7.23 -28.70 -6.66
CA PRO A 271 -6.64 -28.90 -8.00
C PRO A 271 -7.59 -28.59 -9.15
N ALA A 272 -8.90 -28.65 -8.94
CA ALA A 272 -9.90 -28.38 -9.98
C ALA A 272 -9.99 -26.89 -10.37
N SER A 273 -9.45 -25.99 -9.53
CA SER A 273 -9.36 -24.57 -9.83
C SER A 273 -7.99 -24.15 -10.38
N ASP A 274 -7.08 -25.11 -10.65
CA ASP A 274 -5.77 -24.78 -11.24
C ASP A 274 -5.94 -24.13 -12.61
N GLY A 275 -5.39 -22.94 -12.80
CA GLY A 275 -5.55 -22.14 -14.00
C GLY A 275 -6.91 -21.45 -14.14
N ASP A 276 -7.86 -21.68 -13.25
CA ASP A 276 -9.14 -20.96 -13.24
C ASP A 276 -8.96 -19.57 -12.58
N ILE A 277 -8.80 -18.56 -13.40
CA ILE A 277 -8.63 -17.17 -12.95
C ILE A 277 -9.89 -16.59 -12.27
N THR A 278 -11.03 -17.24 -12.36
CA THR A 278 -12.25 -16.86 -11.63
C THR A 278 -12.24 -17.34 -10.18
N LYS A 279 -11.28 -18.20 -9.81
CA LYS A 279 -11.10 -18.78 -8.48
C LYS A 279 -9.66 -18.55 -7.96
N PRO A 280 -9.18 -17.32 -7.90
CA PRO A 280 -7.77 -17.02 -7.61
C PRO A 280 -7.37 -17.36 -6.16
N TYR A 281 -8.34 -17.54 -5.27
CA TYR A 281 -8.12 -17.64 -3.83
C TYR A 281 -8.23 -19.06 -3.26
N ASP A 282 -8.59 -20.05 -4.09
CA ASP A 282 -8.82 -21.43 -3.63
C ASP A 282 -7.55 -22.17 -3.19
N ASN A 283 -6.38 -21.69 -3.63
CA ASN A 283 -5.11 -22.40 -3.46
C ASN A 283 -4.02 -21.59 -2.75
N ILE A 284 -4.41 -20.60 -1.96
CA ILE A 284 -3.46 -19.80 -1.18
C ILE A 284 -2.95 -20.65 -0.03
N VAL A 285 -1.63 -20.78 0.08
CA VAL A 285 -0.92 -21.34 1.23
C VAL A 285 -0.17 -20.21 1.91
N ASN A 286 -0.43 -19.99 3.20
CA ASN A 286 0.13 -18.85 3.93
C ASN A 286 1.47 -19.21 4.58
N ASP A 287 1.51 -20.30 5.37
CA ASP A 287 2.74 -20.71 6.05
C ASP A 287 2.81 -22.24 6.21
N VAL A 288 3.98 -22.71 6.63
CA VAL A 288 4.30 -24.14 6.81
C VAL A 288 5.04 -24.36 8.12
N LEU A 289 4.54 -25.28 8.94
CA LEU A 289 5.22 -25.77 10.14
C LEU A 289 5.98 -27.04 9.82
N ILE A 290 7.29 -27.03 10.07
CA ILE A 290 8.18 -28.20 9.89
C ILE A 290 8.90 -28.48 11.19
N PRO A 291 8.53 -29.54 11.94
CA PRO A 291 9.18 -29.89 13.21
C PRO A 291 10.65 -30.26 13.02
N PRO A 292 11.60 -29.65 13.73
CA PRO A 292 13.02 -30.02 13.62
C PRO A 292 13.31 -31.44 14.12
N ALA A 293 12.52 -31.92 15.10
CA ALA A 293 12.76 -33.19 15.81
C ALA A 293 12.59 -34.42 14.91
N ASP A 294 11.67 -34.39 13.94
CA ASP A 294 11.45 -35.51 13.01
C ASP A 294 12.23 -35.39 11.71
N ARG A 295 13.11 -34.37 11.67
CA ARG A 295 13.97 -34.05 10.53
C ARG A 295 13.19 -33.82 9.24
N GLY A 296 12.05 -33.12 9.29
CA GLY A 296 11.24 -32.78 8.14
C GLY A 296 10.42 -33.93 7.57
N ALA A 297 10.17 -34.98 8.33
CA ALA A 297 9.24 -36.03 7.92
C ALA A 297 7.79 -35.50 7.94
N THR A 298 7.46 -34.64 8.90
CA THR A 298 6.16 -34.01 9.03
C THR A 298 6.21 -32.60 8.46
N VAL A 299 5.18 -32.23 7.67
CA VAL A 299 4.96 -30.89 7.13
C VAL A 299 3.50 -30.57 7.30
N LEU A 300 3.18 -29.56 8.09
CA LEU A 300 1.83 -29.00 8.25
C LEU A 300 1.75 -27.66 7.52
N ALA A 301 0.82 -27.52 6.58
CA ALA A 301 0.57 -26.28 5.86
C ALA A 301 -0.76 -25.64 6.29
N ASN A 302 -0.77 -24.32 6.47
CA ASN A 302 -1.99 -23.54 6.52
C ASN A 302 -2.33 -23.10 5.10
N ALA A 303 -3.53 -23.46 4.65
CA ALA A 303 -4.08 -22.98 3.39
C ALA A 303 -5.36 -22.21 3.70
N ALA A 304 -5.39 -20.91 3.36
CA ALA A 304 -6.55 -20.09 3.67
C ALA A 304 -6.61 -18.79 2.85
N TRP A 305 -7.82 -18.46 2.47
CA TRP A 305 -8.21 -17.13 2.01
C TRP A 305 -8.84 -16.35 3.17
N ARG A 306 -8.39 -15.15 3.41
CA ARG A 306 -8.80 -14.26 4.52
C ARG A 306 -10.31 -13.96 4.62
N SER A 307 -11.07 -14.20 3.54
CA SER A 307 -12.53 -13.99 3.54
C SER A 307 -13.32 -15.28 3.75
N GLY A 308 -12.61 -16.38 4.03
CA GLY A 308 -13.17 -17.71 4.13
C GLY A 308 -13.35 -18.38 2.76
N ALA A 309 -12.98 -19.62 2.67
CA ALA A 309 -13.21 -20.49 1.53
C ALA A 309 -13.36 -21.93 1.98
N ALA A 310 -14.02 -22.78 1.18
CA ALA A 310 -14.22 -24.19 1.51
C ALA A 310 -12.92 -24.97 1.71
N TYR A 311 -11.84 -24.49 1.12
CA TYR A 311 -10.51 -25.10 1.19
C TYR A 311 -9.66 -24.59 2.35
N ASN A 312 -10.12 -23.59 3.09
CA ASN A 312 -9.41 -23.09 4.26
C ASN A 312 -9.22 -24.22 5.29
N GLY A 313 -8.03 -24.29 5.87
CA GLY A 313 -7.70 -25.26 6.91
C GLY A 313 -6.25 -25.68 6.92
N PHE A 314 -5.97 -26.72 7.69
CA PHE A 314 -4.63 -27.27 7.85
C PHE A 314 -4.48 -28.56 7.04
N TYR A 315 -3.34 -28.73 6.40
CA TYR A 315 -3.02 -29.87 5.54
C TYR A 315 -1.72 -30.52 6.01
N LEU A 316 -1.79 -31.81 6.35
CA LEU A 316 -0.67 -32.54 6.91
C LEU A 316 -0.09 -33.55 5.90
N SER A 317 1.23 -33.53 5.78
CA SER A 317 2.01 -34.63 5.20
C SER A 317 2.91 -35.26 6.27
N THR A 318 3.01 -36.60 6.29
CA THR A 318 3.94 -37.35 7.17
C THR A 318 5.10 -37.99 6.39
N THR A 319 5.27 -37.63 5.13
CA THR A 319 6.28 -38.15 4.21
C THR A 319 7.18 -37.09 3.62
N GLY A 320 7.49 -36.06 4.40
CA GLY A 320 8.35 -34.94 3.99
C GLY A 320 7.75 -34.12 2.84
N GLY A 321 6.43 -33.84 2.90
CA GLY A 321 5.75 -33.03 1.88
C GLY A 321 5.85 -33.64 0.48
N ALA A 322 5.87 -34.97 0.33
CA ALA A 322 5.86 -35.61 -0.99
C ALA A 322 4.58 -35.21 -1.78
N PRO A 323 4.63 -35.08 -3.12
CA PRO A 323 3.45 -34.80 -3.91
C PRO A 323 2.33 -35.81 -3.63
N GLY A 324 1.08 -35.30 -3.46
CA GLY A 324 -0.08 -36.15 -3.17
C GLY A 324 -0.14 -36.72 -1.75
N SER A 325 0.78 -36.36 -0.85
CA SER A 325 0.81 -36.87 0.53
C SER A 325 0.06 -35.99 1.53
N PHE A 326 -0.37 -34.80 1.15
CA PHE A 326 -1.10 -33.89 2.03
C PHE A 326 -2.56 -34.30 2.15
N ALA A 327 -3.06 -34.30 3.37
CA ALA A 327 -4.47 -34.48 3.68
C ALA A 327 -4.95 -33.36 4.63
N LYS A 328 -6.16 -32.84 4.39
CA LYS A 328 -6.77 -31.85 5.30
C LYS A 328 -7.01 -32.51 6.66
N GLN A 329 -6.50 -31.88 7.73
CA GLN A 329 -6.55 -32.42 9.09
C GLN A 329 -6.97 -31.30 10.06
N PRO A 330 -7.95 -31.53 10.94
CA PRO A 330 -8.26 -30.61 12.01
C PRO A 330 -7.14 -30.64 13.06
N LEU A 331 -6.84 -29.47 13.63
CA LEU A 331 -6.05 -29.35 14.84
C LEU A 331 -6.93 -29.64 16.06
N THR A 332 -6.34 -30.26 17.11
CA THR A 332 -7.04 -30.52 18.37
C THR A 332 -6.78 -29.45 19.41
N GLY A 333 -7.62 -29.32 20.42
CA GLY A 333 -7.56 -28.27 21.46
C GLY A 333 -8.53 -27.14 21.20
N ASP A 334 -8.10 -25.90 21.41
CA ASP A 334 -8.96 -24.71 21.42
C ASP A 334 -9.16 -24.10 20.02
N VAL A 335 -8.55 -24.66 18.97
CA VAL A 335 -8.64 -24.14 17.59
C VAL A 335 -10.03 -24.40 17.01
N ASN A 336 -10.70 -23.35 16.55
CA ASN A 336 -11.94 -23.46 15.79
C ASN A 336 -11.64 -23.79 14.32
N ASN A 337 -11.63 -25.07 13.97
CA ASN A 337 -11.32 -25.54 12.61
C ASN A 337 -12.40 -25.19 11.56
N ALA A 338 -13.55 -24.70 11.97
CA ALA A 338 -14.60 -24.27 11.04
C ALA A 338 -14.39 -22.84 10.54
N ASP A 339 -13.48 -22.08 11.16
CA ASP A 339 -13.24 -20.67 10.84
C ASP A 339 -11.72 -20.36 10.83
N VAL A 340 -11.01 -21.04 9.94
CA VAL A 340 -9.54 -20.91 9.77
C VAL A 340 -9.24 -19.93 8.67
N GLY A 341 -8.49 -18.89 9.00
CA GLY A 341 -7.94 -17.90 8.07
C GLY A 341 -6.42 -17.98 7.96
N ASN A 342 -5.79 -16.84 7.74
CA ASN A 342 -4.34 -16.70 7.71
C ASN A 342 -3.72 -17.16 9.04
N ALA A 343 -2.68 -17.98 8.97
CA ALA A 343 -1.93 -18.41 10.14
C ALA A 343 -0.43 -18.35 9.87
N GLU A 344 0.33 -17.90 10.88
CA GLU A 344 1.78 -18.04 10.91
C GLU A 344 2.22 -18.90 12.08
N PHE A 345 3.31 -19.67 11.87
CA PHE A 345 3.85 -20.61 12.82
C PHE A 345 5.27 -20.27 13.23
N ALA A 346 5.59 -20.47 14.51
CA ALA A 346 6.96 -20.50 15.00
C ALA A 346 7.24 -21.79 15.81
N VAL A 347 8.53 -22.11 15.90
CA VAL A 347 9.00 -23.31 16.59
C VAL A 347 10.15 -22.92 17.52
N SER A 348 10.07 -23.33 18.78
CA SER A 348 11.16 -23.14 19.75
C SER A 348 12.46 -23.76 19.27
N GLY A 349 13.60 -23.22 19.69
CA GLY A 349 14.92 -23.72 19.29
C GLY A 349 15.20 -25.18 19.69
N ASP A 350 14.54 -25.71 20.73
CA ASP A 350 14.59 -27.11 21.14
C ASP A 350 13.62 -28.03 20.36
N GLY A 351 12.75 -27.41 19.51
CA GLY A 351 11.78 -28.09 18.66
C GLY A 351 10.60 -28.75 19.39
N ARG A 352 10.35 -28.35 20.64
CA ARG A 352 9.32 -28.99 21.49
C ARG A 352 8.07 -28.17 21.67
N ARG A 353 8.14 -26.85 21.43
CA ARG A 353 7.00 -25.93 21.49
C ARG A 353 6.74 -25.36 20.12
N PHE A 354 5.50 -25.45 19.70
CA PHE A 354 4.97 -24.83 18.50
C PHE A 354 4.04 -23.69 18.90
N THR A 355 4.11 -22.57 18.22
CA THR A 355 3.20 -21.45 18.41
C THR A 355 2.57 -21.04 17.08
N MET A 356 1.39 -20.45 17.14
CA MET A 356 0.62 -20.03 15.98
C MET A 356 -0.20 -18.79 16.32
N VAL A 357 -0.16 -17.80 15.48
CA VAL A 357 -1.17 -16.74 15.41
C VAL A 357 -2.16 -17.09 14.30
N LEU A 358 -3.46 -16.97 14.56
CA LEU A 358 -4.51 -17.45 13.63
C LEU A 358 -5.62 -16.41 13.47
N GLU A 359 -5.94 -16.11 12.23
CA GLU A 359 -7.10 -15.32 11.82
C GLU A 359 -8.40 -16.15 11.84
N GLN A 360 -9.54 -15.44 12.07
CA GLN A 360 -10.88 -15.99 11.88
C GLN A 360 -11.68 -15.18 10.85
N PRO A 361 -11.90 -15.70 9.65
CA PRO A 361 -12.54 -14.99 8.54
C PRO A 361 -13.96 -14.49 8.80
N SER A 362 -14.74 -15.18 9.64
CA SER A 362 -16.15 -14.86 9.89
C SER A 362 -16.37 -13.50 10.56
N THR A 363 -15.36 -12.96 11.23
CA THR A 363 -15.42 -11.68 11.94
C THR A 363 -14.78 -10.52 11.17
N VAL A 364 -14.19 -10.78 10.02
CA VAL A 364 -13.59 -9.74 9.19
C VAL A 364 -14.66 -8.72 8.76
N GLY A 365 -14.45 -7.48 9.18
CA GLY A 365 -15.40 -6.39 8.94
C GLY A 365 -16.49 -6.24 10.00
N VAL A 366 -16.45 -7.01 11.08
CA VAL A 366 -17.44 -6.99 12.16
C VAL A 366 -16.80 -6.66 13.52
N SER A 367 -15.67 -7.34 13.84
CA SER A 367 -14.95 -7.17 15.11
C SER A 367 -13.49 -7.60 14.92
N SER A 368 -12.76 -7.89 16.01
CA SER A 368 -11.47 -8.54 15.92
C SER A 368 -11.53 -9.80 15.07
N ASN A 369 -10.61 -9.95 14.15
CA ASN A 369 -10.46 -11.19 13.35
C ASN A 369 -9.27 -12.04 13.81
N LEU A 370 -8.79 -11.83 15.00
CA LEU A 370 -7.87 -12.73 15.68
C LEU A 370 -8.66 -13.90 16.32
N GLN A 371 -8.51 -15.11 15.82
CA GLN A 371 -9.05 -16.28 16.48
C GLN A 371 -8.30 -16.54 17.79
N GLY A 372 -7.01 -16.30 17.78
CA GLY A 372 -6.15 -16.38 18.95
C GLY A 372 -4.68 -16.58 18.63
N VAL A 373 -3.87 -16.51 19.68
CA VAL A 373 -2.50 -16.97 19.73
C VAL A 373 -2.52 -18.34 20.44
N PHE A 374 -1.88 -19.34 19.85
CA PHE A 374 -1.96 -20.72 20.34
C PHE A 374 -0.56 -21.30 20.56
N ALA A 375 -0.47 -22.27 21.49
CA ALA A 375 0.74 -23.05 21.71
C ALA A 375 0.42 -24.54 21.82
N ALA A 376 1.34 -25.39 21.36
CA ALA A 376 1.22 -26.85 21.43
C ALA A 376 2.58 -27.54 21.60
N GLY A 377 2.56 -28.76 22.16
CA GLY A 377 3.73 -29.62 22.23
C GLY A 377 3.81 -30.65 21.10
N ALA A 378 2.80 -30.72 20.23
CA ALA A 378 2.76 -31.60 19.07
C ALA A 378 2.05 -30.92 17.89
N VAL A 379 2.39 -31.28 16.66
CA VAL A 379 1.92 -30.63 15.42
C VAL A 379 0.40 -30.59 15.31
N LEU A 380 -0.29 -31.66 15.67
CA LEU A 380 -1.75 -31.72 15.63
C LEU A 380 -2.41 -31.28 16.95
N GLY A 381 -1.61 -30.89 17.96
CA GLY A 381 -2.10 -30.41 19.23
C GLY A 381 -2.07 -31.46 20.35
N PRO A 382 -2.73 -31.23 21.49
CA PRO A 382 -3.70 -30.15 21.66
C PRO A 382 -3.06 -28.76 21.59
N TRP A 383 -3.68 -27.84 20.84
CA TRP A 383 -3.32 -26.45 20.77
C TRP A 383 -4.11 -25.71 21.83
N THR A 384 -3.43 -25.11 22.77
CA THR A 384 -4.02 -24.30 23.84
C THR A 384 -3.98 -22.83 23.43
N LYS A 385 -5.09 -22.12 23.56
CA LYS A 385 -5.12 -20.68 23.37
C LYS A 385 -4.36 -20.00 24.51
N ILE A 386 -3.35 -19.19 24.17
CA ILE A 386 -2.50 -18.46 25.14
C ILE A 386 -2.74 -16.96 25.10
N ALA A 387 -3.47 -16.45 24.09
CA ALA A 387 -4.03 -15.12 24.08
C ALA A 387 -5.18 -15.04 23.07
N ASP A 388 -6.10 -14.10 23.30
CA ASP A 388 -7.03 -13.58 22.30
C ASP A 388 -7.01 -12.04 22.30
N SER A 389 -7.96 -11.41 21.61
CA SER A 389 -8.05 -9.94 21.53
C SER A 389 -8.12 -9.29 22.91
N THR A 390 -8.88 -9.90 23.84
CA THR A 390 -9.08 -9.32 25.19
C THR A 390 -7.83 -9.35 26.05
N GLU A 391 -7.07 -10.47 26.04
CA GLU A 391 -5.80 -10.53 26.75
C GLU A 391 -4.80 -9.52 26.20
N LEU A 392 -4.73 -9.37 24.86
CA LEU A 392 -3.83 -8.42 24.24
C LEU A 392 -4.28 -6.96 24.45
N GLU A 393 -5.58 -6.66 24.45
CA GLU A 393 -6.11 -5.35 24.83
C GLU A 393 -5.69 -4.94 26.25
N ASN A 394 -5.75 -5.88 27.18
CA ASN A 394 -5.40 -5.65 28.57
C ASN A 394 -3.89 -5.64 28.86
N SER A 395 -3.04 -5.91 27.87
CA SER A 395 -1.58 -5.94 28.02
C SER A 395 -0.91 -4.55 27.93
N GLY A 396 -1.69 -3.47 27.93
CA GLY A 396 -1.21 -2.10 27.73
C GLY A 396 -1.36 -1.60 26.29
N SER A 397 -2.19 -2.26 25.48
CA SER A 397 -2.47 -1.88 24.11
C SER A 397 -3.02 -0.45 24.02
N ALA A 398 -2.39 0.39 23.18
CA ALA A 398 -2.85 1.76 22.96
C ALA A 398 -4.16 1.76 22.13
N ILE A 399 -4.30 0.88 21.16
CA ILE A 399 -5.53 0.79 20.36
C ILE A 399 -6.68 0.15 21.14
N GLY A 400 -6.42 -0.84 22.00
CA GLY A 400 -7.42 -1.47 22.83
C GLY A 400 -7.96 -0.56 23.93
N VAL A 401 -7.07 0.03 24.70
CA VAL A 401 -7.41 0.83 25.89
C VAL A 401 -7.76 2.28 25.55
N ASP A 402 -6.89 2.97 24.81
CA ASP A 402 -7.02 4.40 24.57
C ASP A 402 -7.97 4.71 23.39
N GLN A 403 -8.05 3.83 22.40
CA GLN A 403 -8.86 4.03 21.19
C GLN A 403 -10.18 3.27 21.21
N ASN A 404 -10.34 2.33 22.14
CA ASN A 404 -11.49 1.43 22.20
C ASN A 404 -11.68 0.66 20.86
N TYR A 405 -10.57 0.13 20.35
CA TYR A 405 -10.49 -0.60 19.10
C TYR A 405 -10.12 -2.07 19.37
N PRO A 406 -10.79 -3.06 18.78
CA PRO A 406 -10.44 -4.45 19.05
C PRO A 406 -9.08 -4.79 18.43
N VAL A 407 -8.15 -5.29 19.26
CA VAL A 407 -6.85 -5.80 18.84
C VAL A 407 -7.04 -6.97 17.87
N GLY A 408 -6.24 -7.02 16.82
CA GLY A 408 -6.32 -8.04 15.77
C GLY A 408 -7.45 -7.83 14.77
N ILE A 409 -7.94 -6.61 14.61
CA ILE A 409 -8.95 -6.27 13.61
C ILE A 409 -8.42 -6.40 12.19
N GLN A 410 -7.11 -6.40 12.03
CA GLN A 410 -6.39 -6.59 10.78
C GLN A 410 -5.53 -7.86 10.77
N ALA A 411 -5.81 -8.86 11.62
CA ALA A 411 -5.03 -10.11 11.66
C ALA A 411 -4.99 -10.86 10.32
N TRP A 412 -5.85 -10.50 9.37
CA TRP A 412 -5.82 -10.96 7.98
C TRP A 412 -4.72 -10.29 7.14
N TYR A 413 -4.21 -9.14 7.58
CA TYR A 413 -3.26 -8.29 6.85
C TYR A 413 -1.89 -8.30 7.49
N ASN A 414 -1.82 -8.05 8.79
CA ASN A 414 -0.62 -7.93 9.58
C ASN A 414 -0.62 -9.00 10.66
N ASN A 415 0.30 -9.93 10.54
CA ASN A 415 0.60 -10.88 11.59
C ASN A 415 2.03 -11.40 11.45
N PHE A 416 2.64 -11.69 12.56
CA PHE A 416 3.79 -12.56 12.69
C PHE A 416 3.80 -13.21 14.08
N ILE A 417 4.49 -14.33 14.21
CA ILE A 417 4.81 -14.93 15.48
C ILE A 417 6.24 -15.47 15.46
N GLU A 418 6.98 -15.25 16.55
CA GLU A 418 8.34 -15.78 16.67
C GLU A 418 8.62 -16.19 18.13
N VAL A 419 9.44 -17.19 18.31
CA VAL A 419 9.86 -17.71 19.61
C VAL A 419 11.35 -17.45 19.81
N ASP A 420 11.73 -16.97 20.99
CA ASP A 420 13.14 -16.86 21.35
C ASP A 420 13.82 -18.24 21.23
N PRO A 421 14.85 -18.39 20.40
CA PRO A 421 15.50 -19.69 20.19
C PRO A 421 16.07 -20.35 21.45
N ALA A 422 16.35 -19.53 22.48
CA ALA A 422 16.93 -20.00 23.75
C ALA A 422 15.88 -20.18 24.85
N ARG A 423 14.72 -19.54 24.73
CA ARG A 423 13.65 -19.50 25.77
C ARG A 423 12.30 -19.84 25.15
N PRO A 424 11.84 -21.12 25.22
CA PRO A 424 10.60 -21.52 24.56
C PRO A 424 9.34 -20.82 25.03
N ASP A 425 9.34 -20.26 26.25
CA ASP A 425 8.21 -19.53 26.82
C ASP A 425 8.22 -18.02 26.48
N HIS A 426 9.27 -17.55 25.78
CA HIS A 426 9.39 -16.17 25.34
C HIS A 426 8.94 -16.07 23.88
N VAL A 427 7.79 -15.42 23.68
CA VAL A 427 7.11 -15.35 22.38
C VAL A 427 6.77 -13.90 22.03
N TYR A 428 6.99 -13.56 20.78
CA TYR A 428 6.61 -12.28 20.16
C TYR A 428 5.45 -12.48 19.20
N VAL A 429 4.48 -11.57 19.24
CA VAL A 429 3.35 -11.50 18.29
C VAL A 429 3.27 -10.09 17.72
N GLY A 430 3.19 -9.97 16.41
CA GLY A 430 2.91 -8.72 15.71
C GLY A 430 1.52 -8.76 15.12
N LEU A 431 0.77 -7.70 15.35
CA LEU A 431 -0.52 -7.38 14.75
C LEU A 431 -0.45 -5.89 14.37
N GLU A 432 -1.44 -5.09 14.73
CA GLU A 432 -1.34 -3.63 14.65
C GLU A 432 -0.20 -3.11 15.54
N GLU A 433 0.02 -3.76 16.68
CA GLU A 433 1.05 -3.49 17.67
C GLU A 433 1.99 -4.70 17.83
N VAL A 434 3.03 -4.56 18.67
CA VAL A 434 3.93 -5.67 19.02
C VAL A 434 3.67 -6.10 20.45
N TYR A 435 3.41 -7.41 20.64
CA TYR A 435 3.13 -8.04 21.91
C TYR A 435 4.23 -9.04 22.29
N GLU A 436 4.49 -9.17 23.59
CA GLU A 436 5.51 -10.06 24.16
C GLU A 436 4.97 -10.79 25.37
N THR A 437 5.27 -12.08 25.46
CA THR A 437 5.15 -12.88 26.68
C THR A 437 6.47 -13.54 27.01
N GLU A 438 6.86 -13.56 28.28
CA GLU A 438 8.08 -14.22 28.76
C GLU A 438 7.79 -15.49 29.56
N ASP A 439 6.52 -15.80 29.79
CA ASP A 439 6.04 -16.89 30.66
C ASP A 439 5.07 -17.84 29.94
N GLY A 440 5.18 -17.90 28.60
CA GLY A 440 4.42 -18.84 27.80
C GLY A 440 2.96 -18.48 27.56
N GLY A 441 2.60 -17.21 27.77
CA GLY A 441 1.25 -16.68 27.59
C GLY A 441 0.45 -16.50 28.87
N ALA A 442 1.07 -16.69 30.05
CA ALA A 442 0.40 -16.41 31.31
C ALA A 442 0.22 -14.90 31.55
N THR A 443 1.18 -14.11 31.08
CA THR A 443 1.09 -12.63 31.06
C THR A 443 1.59 -12.09 29.71
N TRP A 444 1.02 -10.96 29.28
CA TRP A 444 1.37 -10.28 28.05
C TRP A 444 1.71 -8.82 28.30
N LYS A 445 2.58 -8.27 27.46
CA LYS A 445 2.94 -6.85 27.43
C LYS A 445 2.83 -6.32 26.00
N THR A 446 2.30 -5.12 25.83
CA THR A 446 2.39 -4.39 24.56
C THR A 446 3.72 -3.63 24.52
N ILE A 447 4.71 -4.16 23.84
CA ILE A 447 6.05 -3.57 23.78
C ILE A 447 6.24 -2.57 22.62
N GLY A 448 5.37 -2.59 21.62
CA GLY A 448 5.37 -1.64 20.50
C GLY A 448 3.99 -1.03 20.33
N PRO A 449 3.56 -0.16 21.24
CA PRO A 449 2.22 0.44 21.22
C PRO A 449 2.04 1.39 20.03
N TYR A 450 0.83 1.44 19.50
CA TYR A 450 0.42 2.34 18.44
C TYR A 450 0.12 3.74 18.99
N TRP A 451 1.15 4.48 19.34
CA TRP A 451 0.98 5.88 19.71
C TRP A 451 0.48 6.69 18.52
N ASN A 452 -0.50 7.55 18.76
CA ASN A 452 -1.02 8.45 17.75
C ASN A 452 -1.51 9.74 18.44
N LEU A 453 -1.91 10.73 17.66
CA LEU A 453 -2.43 11.97 18.19
C LEU A 453 -3.66 11.76 19.10
N GLY A 454 -3.69 12.46 20.21
CA GLY A 454 -4.75 12.37 21.21
C GLY A 454 -4.54 11.33 22.28
N PHE A 455 -3.41 10.62 22.30
CA PHE A 455 -2.98 9.80 23.42
C PHE A 455 -2.52 10.67 24.61
N ASP A 456 -2.56 10.09 25.81
CA ASP A 456 -2.16 10.79 27.03
C ASP A 456 -0.66 11.16 27.03
N CYS A 457 0.18 10.40 26.30
CA CYS A 457 1.61 10.72 26.15
C CYS A 457 1.87 11.91 25.24
N PHE A 458 0.94 12.30 24.38
CA PHE A 458 1.17 13.41 23.43
C PHE A 458 1.13 14.76 24.15
N ASP A 459 2.29 15.41 24.24
CA ASP A 459 2.43 16.77 24.77
C ASP A 459 3.11 17.66 23.70
N PRO A 460 2.38 18.62 23.11
CA PRO A 460 2.93 19.50 22.10
C PRO A 460 4.04 20.42 22.60
N SER A 461 4.21 20.56 23.91
CA SER A 461 5.22 21.44 24.52
C SER A 461 6.60 20.78 24.63
N VAL A 462 6.69 19.46 24.52
CA VAL A 462 7.96 18.72 24.58
C VAL A 462 8.43 18.29 23.19
N PRO A 463 9.75 18.15 22.97
CA PRO A 463 10.28 17.54 21.75
C PRO A 463 9.69 16.13 21.52
N ASP A 464 9.52 15.77 20.27
CA ASP A 464 9.02 14.45 19.84
C ASP A 464 7.63 14.07 20.40
N GLY A 465 6.84 15.07 20.85
CA GLY A 465 5.46 14.90 21.29
C GLY A 465 5.30 14.29 22.68
N GLY A 466 6.38 13.85 23.34
CA GLY A 466 6.36 13.24 24.67
C GLY A 466 6.08 11.73 24.68
N CYS A 467 5.63 11.13 23.59
CA CYS A 467 5.48 9.67 23.51
C CYS A 467 6.85 8.98 23.47
N PRO A 468 7.01 7.84 24.16
CA PRO A 468 8.26 7.09 24.11
C PRO A 468 8.55 6.55 22.71
N PRO A 469 9.81 6.24 22.38
CA PRO A 469 10.15 5.56 21.14
C PRO A 469 9.37 4.24 21.01
N THR A 470 8.77 4.03 19.84
CA THR A 470 8.02 2.82 19.52
C THR A 470 8.27 2.37 18.09
N THR A 471 7.61 1.31 17.66
CA THR A 471 7.58 0.89 16.26
C THR A 471 6.44 1.59 15.52
N HIS A 472 6.52 1.67 14.19
CA HIS A 472 5.35 1.99 13.39
C HIS A 472 4.30 0.86 13.54
N PRO A 473 3.00 1.13 13.43
CA PRO A 473 1.97 0.09 13.45
C PRO A 473 2.05 -0.84 12.24
N ASP A 474 1.21 -1.89 12.29
CA ASP A 474 0.98 -2.86 11.22
C ASP A 474 2.21 -3.72 10.90
N GLN A 475 2.36 -4.79 11.68
CA GLN A 475 3.56 -5.62 11.75
C GLN A 475 3.55 -6.73 10.69
N HIS A 476 4.66 -6.92 9.93
CA HIS A 476 4.74 -7.89 8.82
C HIS A 476 5.86 -8.90 8.93
N SER A 477 6.95 -8.58 9.58
CA SER A 477 8.09 -9.48 9.64
C SER A 477 8.90 -9.33 10.93
N ILE A 478 9.45 -10.43 11.40
CA ILE A 478 10.31 -10.48 12.58
C ILE A 478 11.53 -11.36 12.31
N ALA A 479 12.65 -10.99 12.90
CA ALA A 479 13.85 -11.82 12.97
C ALA A 479 14.55 -11.66 14.32
N ILE A 480 15.07 -12.76 14.87
CA ILE A 480 15.88 -12.74 16.09
C ILE A 480 17.32 -13.10 15.69
N HIS A 481 18.28 -12.21 15.99
CA HIS A 481 19.69 -12.43 15.68
C HIS A 481 20.60 -11.74 16.69
N ASP A 482 21.63 -12.49 17.15
CA ASP A 482 22.69 -11.99 18.06
C ASP A 482 22.16 -11.18 19.26
N GLY A 483 21.11 -11.69 19.93
CA GLY A 483 20.50 -11.03 21.09
C GLY A 483 19.73 -9.76 20.77
N THR A 484 19.24 -9.64 19.54
CA THR A 484 18.44 -8.50 19.06
C THR A 484 17.18 -9.01 18.38
N VAL A 485 16.05 -8.39 18.69
CA VAL A 485 14.79 -8.51 17.96
C VAL A 485 14.77 -7.45 16.87
N LEU A 486 14.48 -7.85 15.63
CA LEU A 486 14.32 -6.98 14.48
C LEU A 486 12.88 -7.10 13.98
N ILE A 487 12.22 -5.99 13.72
CA ILE A 487 10.83 -5.93 13.26
C ILE A 487 10.75 -5.09 12.00
N GLY A 488 10.00 -5.60 11.01
CA GLY A 488 9.60 -4.90 9.79
C GLY A 488 8.09 -4.68 9.77
N ASN A 489 7.67 -3.46 9.47
CA ASN A 489 6.28 -3.01 9.48
C ASN A 489 6.02 -1.98 8.36
N ASP A 490 4.84 -1.33 8.36
CA ASP A 490 4.47 -0.35 7.35
C ASP A 490 5.29 0.94 7.38
N GLY A 491 6.06 1.16 8.45
CA GLY A 491 6.97 2.31 8.60
C GLY A 491 8.47 1.97 8.49
N GLY A 492 8.84 0.71 8.24
CA GLY A 492 10.23 0.32 8.02
C GLY A 492 10.79 -0.69 9.00
N VAL A 493 12.01 -0.46 9.52
CA VAL A 493 12.77 -1.42 10.34
C VAL A 493 13.09 -0.83 11.71
N TYR A 494 12.79 -1.61 12.75
CA TYR A 494 13.03 -1.28 14.14
C TYR A 494 13.72 -2.44 14.86
N THR A 495 14.51 -2.15 15.90
CA THR A 495 15.19 -3.19 16.70
C THR A 495 15.17 -2.86 18.17
N ARG A 496 15.18 -3.92 19.02
CA ARG A 496 15.43 -3.80 20.48
C ARG A 496 16.25 -4.98 20.97
N PRO A 497 16.83 -4.90 22.19
CA PRO A 497 17.47 -6.05 22.82
C PRO A 497 16.49 -7.22 23.04
N LEU A 498 16.95 -8.45 22.81
CA LEU A 498 16.17 -9.67 23.10
C LEU A 498 16.18 -10.00 24.59
N ASP A 499 17.25 -9.63 25.30
CA ASP A 499 17.41 -9.93 26.72
C ASP A 499 16.62 -8.94 27.59
N PRO A 500 15.57 -9.38 28.34
CA PRO A 500 14.78 -8.50 29.17
C PRO A 500 15.59 -7.74 30.22
N ALA A 501 16.69 -8.32 30.70
CA ALA A 501 17.59 -7.64 31.64
C ALA A 501 18.35 -6.45 31.02
N ARG A 502 18.34 -6.33 29.71
CA ARG A 502 18.97 -5.23 28.94
C ARG A 502 17.95 -4.32 28.25
N SER A 503 16.68 -4.68 28.33
CA SER A 503 15.54 -3.93 27.81
C SER A 503 15.13 -2.83 28.80
N ALA A 504 14.57 -1.75 28.27
CA ALA A 504 14.01 -0.67 29.08
C ALA A 504 12.51 -0.56 28.79
N GLU A 505 11.72 -0.45 29.85
CA GLU A 505 10.26 -0.33 29.80
C GLU A 505 9.79 0.81 30.70
N ASP A 506 8.62 1.36 30.39
CA ASP A 506 7.91 2.29 31.27
C ASP A 506 7.13 1.55 32.39
N ALA A 507 6.41 2.30 33.22
CA ALA A 507 5.64 1.72 34.31
C ALA A 507 4.44 0.85 33.84
N ALA A 508 4.02 0.97 32.59
CA ALA A 508 2.94 0.19 31.97
C ALA A 508 3.45 -1.05 31.22
N GLY A 509 4.77 -1.21 31.10
CA GLY A 509 5.39 -2.33 30.39
C GLY A 509 5.68 -2.05 28.91
N HIS A 510 5.45 -0.83 28.42
CA HIS A 510 5.81 -0.45 27.06
C HIS A 510 7.32 -0.33 26.92
N ALA A 511 7.88 -0.85 25.84
CA ALA A 511 9.31 -0.69 25.60
C ALA A 511 9.66 0.78 25.29
N THR A 512 10.76 1.25 25.87
CA THR A 512 11.30 2.61 25.65
C THR A 512 12.65 2.59 24.96
N ASP A 513 13.10 1.46 24.46
CA ASP A 513 14.45 1.22 23.91
C ASP A 513 14.46 0.83 22.42
N TRP A 514 13.35 1.00 21.74
CA TRP A 514 13.30 0.78 20.29
C TRP A 514 14.30 1.68 19.56
N ARG A 515 14.98 1.09 18.60
CA ARG A 515 15.93 1.78 17.73
C ARG A 515 15.44 1.76 16.31
N ASN A 516 15.26 2.93 15.75
CA ASN A 516 14.86 3.14 14.37
C ASN A 516 16.06 2.95 13.42
N HIS A 517 15.91 2.15 12.38
CA HIS A 517 16.93 1.89 11.37
C HIS A 517 16.60 2.47 9.99
N ASN A 518 15.58 3.30 9.86
CA ASN A 518 15.03 3.74 8.59
C ASN A 518 15.87 4.77 7.82
N ALA A 519 16.82 5.47 8.47
CA ALA A 519 17.68 6.43 7.78
C ALA A 519 18.33 5.79 6.54
N GLY A 520 18.04 6.35 5.34
CA GLY A 520 18.49 5.87 4.05
C GLY A 520 17.75 4.64 3.49
N LEU A 521 16.71 4.14 4.17
CA LEU A 521 15.82 3.11 3.63
C LEU A 521 14.77 3.76 2.72
N ARG A 522 14.77 3.37 1.44
CA ARG A 522 14.03 4.04 0.37
C ARG A 522 12.89 3.18 -0.14
N THR A 523 11.90 2.93 0.74
CA THR A 523 10.76 2.05 0.46
C THR A 523 9.41 2.77 0.48
N LEU A 524 9.38 4.10 0.57
CA LEU A 524 8.16 4.89 0.59
C LEU A 524 7.24 4.61 -0.60
N GLN A 525 5.95 4.40 -0.32
CA GLN A 525 4.93 3.97 -1.26
C GLN A 525 4.00 5.14 -1.63
N TYR A 526 4.38 5.93 -2.63
CA TYR A 526 3.60 7.08 -3.07
C TYR A 526 2.48 6.69 -4.03
N TYR A 527 1.29 7.23 -3.78
CA TYR A 527 0.18 7.25 -4.74
C TYR A 527 0.25 8.44 -5.68
N SER A 528 0.69 9.60 -5.20
CA SER A 528 0.74 10.82 -5.99
C SER A 528 1.89 11.74 -5.61
N ALA A 529 2.17 12.72 -6.47
CA ALA A 529 3.14 13.77 -6.21
C ALA A 529 2.66 15.12 -6.77
N GLY A 530 2.87 16.17 -6.01
CA GLY A 530 2.63 17.56 -6.42
C GLY A 530 3.81 18.46 -6.13
N THR A 531 3.96 19.54 -6.90
CA THR A 531 5.05 20.50 -6.72
C THR A 531 4.55 21.94 -6.79
N GLY A 532 5.16 22.80 -5.99
CA GLY A 532 4.89 24.25 -6.03
C GLY A 532 6.11 25.06 -5.62
N ARG A 533 6.12 26.36 -5.95
CA ARG A 533 7.19 27.25 -5.49
C ARG A 533 7.19 27.30 -3.98
N ASP A 534 8.34 27.06 -3.38
CA ASP A 534 8.49 27.22 -1.93
C ASP A 534 8.47 28.73 -1.61
N PRO A 535 7.50 29.22 -0.80
CA PRO A 535 7.39 30.66 -0.54
C PRO A 535 8.57 31.21 0.25
N ASP A 536 9.22 30.40 1.09
CA ASP A 536 10.30 30.82 2.00
C ASP A 536 11.69 30.48 1.46
N ARG A 537 11.78 29.65 0.41
CA ARG A 537 13.05 29.15 -0.10
C ARG A 537 13.12 29.23 -1.61
N ARG A 538 14.32 29.37 -2.14
CA ARG A 538 14.52 29.34 -3.59
C ARG A 538 14.35 27.94 -4.15
N GLY A 539 13.34 27.72 -4.99
CA GLY A 539 13.10 26.44 -5.65
C GLY A 539 11.64 25.99 -5.53
N TYR A 540 11.45 24.70 -5.72
CA TYR A 540 10.15 24.03 -5.61
C TYR A 540 10.18 23.05 -4.45
N LEU A 541 9.12 23.01 -3.69
CA LEU A 541 8.87 21.93 -2.75
C LEU A 541 8.13 20.79 -3.47
N VAL A 542 8.17 19.61 -2.85
CA VAL A 542 7.48 18.40 -3.33
C VAL A 542 6.64 17.86 -2.20
N ALA A 543 5.38 17.60 -2.47
CA ALA A 543 4.46 16.89 -1.56
C ALA A 543 3.94 15.64 -2.24
N GLY A 544 3.51 14.66 -1.46
CA GLY A 544 2.90 13.44 -1.99
C GLY A 544 2.14 12.67 -0.94
N GLY A 545 1.09 11.96 -1.35
CA GLY A 545 0.34 11.05 -0.50
C GLY A 545 0.94 9.64 -0.51
N LEU A 546 0.95 9.01 0.65
CA LEU A 546 1.62 7.74 0.92
C LEU A 546 0.65 6.72 1.49
N GLN A 547 0.73 5.48 1.03
CA GLN A 547 0.04 4.38 1.69
C GLN A 547 0.55 4.24 3.13
N ASP A 548 -0.36 4.10 4.10
CA ASP A 548 -0.12 3.89 5.53
C ASP A 548 0.72 4.99 6.23
N ASN A 549 1.15 6.03 5.49
CA ASN A 549 2.16 7.00 5.92
C ASN A 549 1.77 8.46 5.66
N GLY A 550 0.50 8.74 5.46
CA GLY A 550 -0.05 10.09 5.34
C GLY A 550 0.48 10.90 4.17
N GLY A 551 0.63 12.20 4.38
CA GLY A 551 1.17 13.12 3.38
C GLY A 551 2.56 13.60 3.74
N SER A 552 3.54 13.40 2.85
CA SER A 552 4.91 13.88 3.03
C SER A 552 5.14 15.23 2.36
N LEU A 553 6.09 15.98 2.89
CA LEU A 553 6.53 17.28 2.37
C LEU A 553 8.05 17.39 2.38
N LEU A 554 8.65 17.64 1.22
CA LEU A 554 10.06 17.97 1.07
C LEU A 554 10.19 19.45 0.65
N ARG A 555 10.65 20.31 1.56
CA ARG A 555 10.87 21.74 1.29
C ARG A 555 12.05 21.93 0.32
N ALA A 556 12.01 23.01 -0.46
CA ALA A 556 13.08 23.31 -1.44
C ALA A 556 14.48 23.34 -0.78
N GLY A 557 15.41 22.54 -1.32
CA GLY A 557 16.77 22.41 -0.81
C GLY A 557 16.94 21.69 0.53
N ALA A 558 15.84 21.18 1.13
CA ALA A 558 15.92 20.32 2.30
C ALA A 558 16.36 18.91 1.88
N ARG A 559 16.99 18.19 2.81
CA ARG A 559 17.28 16.75 2.67
C ARG A 559 16.30 15.87 3.42
N LYS A 560 15.65 16.42 4.43
CA LYS A 560 14.72 15.71 5.31
C LYS A 560 13.30 16.06 4.89
N GLN A 561 12.49 15.06 4.74
CA GLN A 561 11.06 15.20 4.56
C GLN A 561 10.37 15.28 5.93
N VAL A 562 9.16 15.81 5.96
CA VAL A 562 8.28 15.89 7.13
C VAL A 562 6.89 15.40 6.76
N SER A 563 6.06 15.09 7.75
CA SER A 563 4.70 14.59 7.56
C SER A 563 3.68 15.54 8.18
N PRO A 564 3.15 16.51 7.42
CA PRO A 564 2.10 17.39 7.92
C PRO A 564 0.74 16.71 8.07
N PHE A 565 0.47 15.64 7.29
CA PHE A 565 -0.79 14.91 7.29
C PHE A 565 -0.56 13.46 7.73
N GLY A 566 -1.39 12.98 8.65
CA GLY A 566 -1.30 11.63 9.18
C GLY A 566 -2.24 10.63 8.48
N GLY A 567 -2.28 9.41 8.99
CA GLY A 567 -3.06 8.29 8.48
C GLY A 567 -2.56 7.79 7.15
N ASP A 568 -3.49 7.46 6.25
CA ASP A 568 -3.18 7.21 4.84
C ASP A 568 -3.06 8.52 4.06
N GLY A 569 -2.41 8.49 2.91
CA GLY A 569 -2.35 9.61 1.99
C GLY A 569 -2.67 9.15 0.58
N GLY A 570 -3.65 9.77 -0.03
CA GLY A 570 -4.08 9.46 -1.40
C GLY A 570 -3.50 10.42 -2.43
N ASP A 571 -4.37 11.03 -3.22
CA ASP A 571 -3.99 12.02 -4.23
C ASP A 571 -3.64 13.38 -3.58
N VAL A 572 -2.91 14.25 -4.30
CA VAL A 572 -2.47 15.55 -3.78
C VAL A 572 -2.51 16.64 -4.85
N ILE A 573 -3.01 17.82 -4.49
CA ILE A 573 -2.85 19.03 -5.30
C ILE A 573 -1.99 20.05 -4.53
N VAL A 574 -0.94 20.54 -5.17
CA VAL A 574 -0.07 21.59 -4.64
C VAL A 574 -0.23 22.86 -5.48
N ASN A 575 -0.42 24.01 -4.84
CA ASN A 575 -0.49 25.27 -5.56
C ASN A 575 0.86 25.58 -6.23
N PRO A 576 0.93 25.68 -7.56
CA PRO A 576 2.20 25.87 -8.25
C PRO A 576 2.89 27.21 -7.97
N ARG A 577 2.15 28.21 -7.48
CA ARG A 577 2.65 29.57 -7.16
C ARG A 577 3.05 29.71 -5.71
N ASP A 578 2.37 28.98 -4.81
CA ASP A 578 2.62 28.95 -3.37
C ASP A 578 2.52 27.50 -2.89
N GLY A 579 3.62 26.80 -2.93
CA GLY A 579 3.68 25.36 -2.61
C GLY A 579 3.27 25.01 -1.18
N CYS A 580 3.18 25.98 -0.26
CA CYS A 580 2.65 25.75 1.08
C CYS A 580 1.13 25.61 1.15
N GLN A 581 0.44 25.85 0.03
CA GLN A 581 -0.97 25.55 -0.11
C GLN A 581 -1.13 24.15 -0.71
N ILE A 582 -1.55 23.20 0.10
CA ILE A 582 -1.61 21.76 -0.24
C ILE A 582 -2.98 21.23 0.11
N LEU A 583 -3.64 20.60 -0.86
CA LEU A 583 -4.81 19.75 -0.68
C LEU A 583 -4.35 18.31 -0.72
N ASN A 584 -4.58 17.57 0.35
CA ASN A 584 -4.19 16.16 0.50
C ASN A 584 -5.43 15.31 0.79
N GLU A 585 -5.53 14.18 0.12
CA GLU A 585 -6.51 13.16 0.46
C GLU A 585 -5.99 12.31 1.63
N TYR A 586 -6.87 12.07 2.61
CA TYR A 586 -6.71 10.98 3.54
C TYR A 586 -7.13 9.68 2.83
N THR A 587 -8.43 9.40 2.76
CA THR A 587 -9.01 8.27 2.02
C THR A 587 -10.44 8.60 1.60
N PHE A 588 -10.97 7.98 0.55
CA PHE A 588 -12.39 8.08 0.16
C PHE A 588 -12.90 9.52 0.01
N LEU A 589 -12.08 10.41 -0.56
CA LEU A 589 -12.37 11.84 -0.72
C LEU A 589 -12.51 12.61 0.60
N VAL A 590 -11.99 12.10 1.70
CA VAL A 590 -11.72 12.92 2.88
C VAL A 590 -10.51 13.79 2.57
N LEU A 591 -10.75 15.08 2.37
CA LEU A 591 -9.74 16.01 1.88
C LEU A 591 -9.37 17.03 2.95
N TRP A 592 -8.08 17.24 3.13
CA TRP A 592 -7.52 18.18 4.08
C TRP A 592 -6.70 19.26 3.40
N LEU A 593 -6.94 20.51 3.73
CA LEU A 593 -6.30 21.67 3.14
C LEU A 593 -5.43 22.40 4.15
N THR A 594 -4.18 22.67 3.77
CA THR A 594 -3.31 23.62 4.47
C THR A 594 -2.94 24.79 3.58
N LYS A 595 -2.60 25.94 4.20
CA LYS A 595 -2.11 27.16 3.52
C LYS A 595 -0.74 27.62 4.02
N ASN A 596 -0.14 26.87 4.93
CA ASN A 596 1.13 27.20 5.56
C ASN A 596 2.10 26.01 5.63
N CYS A 597 2.03 25.10 4.65
CA CYS A 597 2.80 23.85 4.68
C CYS A 597 2.41 22.88 5.82
N GLY A 598 1.30 23.06 6.52
CA GLY A 598 0.90 22.26 7.68
C GLY A 598 1.70 22.57 8.96
N VAL A 599 2.42 23.69 9.00
CA VAL A 599 3.18 24.10 10.19
C VAL A 599 2.22 24.51 11.30
N SER A 600 2.14 23.72 12.38
CA SER A 600 1.19 23.88 13.49
C SER A 600 1.85 24.15 14.83
N GLN A 601 3.07 23.64 15.06
CA GLN A 601 3.78 23.71 16.34
C GLN A 601 2.92 23.23 17.52
N GLY A 602 2.13 22.17 17.31
CA GLY A 602 1.25 21.61 18.32
C GLY A 602 -0.09 22.34 18.52
N GLN A 603 -0.39 23.33 17.68
CA GLN A 603 -1.66 24.08 17.74
C GLN A 603 -2.59 23.67 16.58
N PRO A 604 -3.90 23.55 16.81
CA PRO A 604 -4.86 23.28 15.76
C PRO A 604 -5.02 24.50 14.83
N GLY A 605 -5.52 24.26 13.60
CA GLY A 605 -5.93 25.32 12.66
C GLY A 605 -4.94 25.58 11.54
N SER A 606 -3.81 24.88 11.48
CA SER A 606 -2.92 24.91 10.31
C SER A 606 -3.46 24.08 9.14
N ILE A 607 -4.32 23.11 9.43
CA ILE A 607 -5.00 22.23 8.50
C ILE A 607 -6.50 22.28 8.80
N PHE A 608 -7.33 22.21 7.78
CA PHE A 608 -8.78 22.13 7.95
C PHE A 608 -9.42 21.17 6.92
N ASP A 609 -10.56 20.62 7.29
CA ASP A 609 -11.31 19.64 6.51
C ASP A 609 -12.10 20.32 5.39
N ILE A 610 -12.02 19.73 4.20
CA ILE A 610 -12.85 20.06 3.05
C ILE A 610 -13.35 18.81 2.34
N THR A 611 -13.71 17.80 3.11
CA THR A 611 -14.21 16.51 2.62
C THR A 611 -15.34 16.69 1.62
N VAL A 612 -15.26 15.89 0.52
CA VAL A 612 -16.32 15.84 -0.49
C VAL A 612 -17.50 15.03 0.07
N PRO A 613 -18.73 15.50 -0.02
CA PRO A 613 -19.90 14.78 0.52
C PRO A 613 -20.36 13.64 -0.39
N ASP A 614 -19.44 12.78 -0.85
CA ASP A 614 -19.72 11.58 -1.62
C ASP A 614 -19.66 10.35 -0.70
N VAL A 615 -20.74 9.60 -0.64
CA VAL A 615 -20.81 8.40 0.19
C VAL A 615 -20.12 7.19 -0.43
N ASN A 616 -19.80 7.27 -1.73
CA ASN A 616 -19.18 6.19 -2.49
C ASN A 616 -17.99 6.70 -3.32
N ALA A 617 -16.81 6.46 -2.83
CA ALA A 617 -15.57 6.78 -3.51
C ALA A 617 -14.58 5.61 -3.44
N ARG A 618 -13.54 5.65 -4.24
CA ARG A 618 -12.41 4.73 -4.08
C ARG A 618 -11.58 5.13 -2.86
N PHE A 619 -10.79 4.22 -2.35
CA PHE A 619 -9.88 4.51 -1.25
C PHE A 619 -8.91 5.64 -1.60
N THR A 620 -8.20 5.54 -2.72
CA THR A 620 -7.54 6.66 -3.36
C THR A 620 -8.42 7.10 -4.53
N ALA A 621 -9.05 8.25 -4.40
CA ALA A 621 -10.02 8.76 -5.35
C ALA A 621 -9.45 9.96 -6.13
N PRO A 622 -9.78 10.11 -7.42
CA PRO A 622 -9.21 11.18 -8.20
C PRO A 622 -9.83 12.53 -7.87
N PHE A 623 -8.99 13.56 -7.72
CA PHE A 623 -9.39 14.96 -7.77
C PHE A 623 -8.36 15.77 -8.54
N ARG A 624 -8.80 16.77 -9.26
CA ARG A 624 -7.97 17.53 -10.22
C ARG A 624 -8.29 19.02 -10.20
N VAL A 625 -7.31 19.81 -10.63
CA VAL A 625 -7.51 21.20 -10.96
C VAL A 625 -8.22 21.32 -12.30
N VAL A 626 -9.24 22.17 -12.40
CA VAL A 626 -9.84 22.57 -13.70
C VAL A 626 -8.82 23.45 -14.44
N ARG A 627 -8.13 22.86 -15.41
CA ARG A 627 -7.05 23.54 -16.15
C ARG A 627 -7.51 24.82 -16.81
N GLY A 628 -6.78 25.90 -16.58
CA GLY A 628 -7.09 27.21 -17.15
C GLY A 628 -8.27 27.95 -16.49
N SER A 629 -8.85 27.39 -15.42
CA SER A 629 -9.91 28.04 -14.66
C SER A 629 -9.39 29.23 -13.84
N ARG A 630 -10.33 30.09 -13.47
CA ARG A 630 -10.11 31.15 -12.49
C ARG A 630 -11.19 31.09 -11.43
N ASN A 631 -10.87 31.55 -10.24
CA ASN A 631 -11.82 31.59 -9.15
C ASN A 631 -12.96 32.60 -9.51
N ILE A 632 -14.17 32.31 -9.06
CA ILE A 632 -15.34 33.16 -9.26
C ILE A 632 -15.22 34.52 -8.55
N GLY A 633 -14.51 34.59 -7.42
CA GLY A 633 -14.40 35.78 -6.58
C GLY A 633 -13.29 36.75 -6.98
N ASP A 634 -12.06 36.26 -7.08
CA ASP A 634 -10.86 37.10 -7.23
C ASP A 634 -9.97 36.77 -8.44
N GLY A 635 -10.29 35.66 -9.14
CA GLY A 635 -9.51 35.21 -10.30
C GLY A 635 -8.12 34.66 -9.96
N SER A 636 -7.80 34.49 -8.68
CA SER A 636 -6.47 34.10 -8.21
C SER A 636 -6.32 32.58 -8.01
N SER A 637 -7.40 31.85 -7.75
CA SER A 637 -7.42 30.41 -7.53
C SER A 637 -8.16 29.67 -8.64
N GLU A 638 -7.69 28.49 -8.91
CA GLU A 638 -8.28 27.55 -9.86
C GLU A 638 -9.39 26.73 -9.18
N ARG A 639 -10.41 26.35 -9.91
CA ARG A 639 -11.45 25.43 -9.43
C ARG A 639 -10.90 24.02 -9.37
N TRP A 640 -11.53 23.18 -8.53
CA TRP A 640 -11.24 21.77 -8.42
C TRP A 640 -12.42 20.91 -8.81
N VAL A 641 -12.12 19.66 -9.18
CA VAL A 641 -13.10 18.61 -9.38
C VAL A 641 -12.66 17.37 -8.60
N ALA A 642 -13.62 16.56 -8.16
CA ALA A 642 -13.40 15.31 -7.44
C ALA A 642 -14.37 14.23 -7.92
N GLY A 643 -13.94 12.96 -7.87
CA GLY A 643 -14.69 11.85 -8.40
C GLY A 643 -14.87 10.69 -7.44
N GLY A 644 -16.12 10.51 -6.99
CA GLY A 644 -16.61 9.29 -6.33
C GLY A 644 -17.62 8.57 -7.23
N ASN A 645 -18.80 8.24 -6.72
CA ASN A 645 -19.94 7.89 -7.56
C ASN A 645 -20.48 9.13 -8.31
N THR A 646 -20.29 10.29 -7.74
CA THR A 646 -20.64 11.57 -8.31
C THR A 646 -19.40 12.35 -8.74
N PHE A 647 -19.49 13.04 -9.85
CA PHE A 647 -18.53 14.04 -10.27
C PHE A 647 -18.85 15.36 -9.56
N TRP A 648 -17.93 15.85 -8.75
CA TRP A 648 -18.08 17.04 -7.92
C TRP A 648 -17.23 18.17 -8.43
N ARG A 649 -17.65 19.42 -8.18
CA ARG A 649 -16.90 20.65 -8.46
C ARG A 649 -16.81 21.54 -7.22
N HIS A 650 -15.65 22.13 -7.01
CA HIS A 650 -15.39 23.13 -6.00
C HIS A 650 -14.97 24.44 -6.65
N ASP A 651 -15.71 25.53 -6.41
CA ASP A 651 -15.55 26.77 -7.18
C ASP A 651 -14.46 27.72 -6.65
N TYR A 652 -13.97 27.50 -5.44
CA TYR A 652 -13.06 28.42 -4.76
C TYR A 652 -11.58 27.97 -4.76
N GLY A 653 -11.29 26.72 -4.99
CA GLY A 653 -9.93 26.20 -4.96
C GLY A 653 -9.16 26.63 -3.70
N PHE A 654 -7.92 27.02 -3.84
CA PHE A 654 -7.08 27.48 -2.73
C PHE A 654 -7.52 28.79 -2.09
N SER A 655 -8.50 29.53 -2.63
CA SER A 655 -9.06 30.72 -1.96
C SER A 655 -10.07 30.36 -0.86
N TYR A 656 -10.57 29.12 -0.83
CA TYR A 656 -11.49 28.65 0.21
C TYR A 656 -10.83 28.72 1.59
N THR A 657 -11.59 29.12 2.60
CA THR A 657 -11.07 29.40 3.95
C THR A 657 -11.66 28.45 4.97
N ALA A 658 -10.96 28.23 6.08
CA ALA A 658 -11.45 27.44 7.22
C ALA A 658 -12.81 27.96 7.75
N GLN A 659 -13.03 29.28 7.74
CA GLN A 659 -14.30 29.89 8.14
C GLN A 659 -15.44 29.50 7.18
N GLN A 660 -15.18 29.45 5.87
CA GLN A 660 -16.16 28.98 4.89
C GLN A 660 -16.45 27.49 5.07
N ALA A 661 -15.43 26.67 5.26
CA ALA A 661 -15.57 25.24 5.51
C ALA A 661 -16.43 24.96 6.76
N THR A 662 -16.30 25.77 7.82
CA THR A 662 -17.13 25.64 9.02
C THR A 662 -18.57 26.10 8.79
N ALA A 663 -18.80 27.02 7.88
CA ALA A 663 -20.12 27.60 7.62
C ALA A 663 -20.92 26.87 6.52
N ASP A 664 -20.25 26.13 5.65
CA ASP A 664 -20.81 25.48 4.47
C ASP A 664 -20.98 23.98 4.72
N ALA A 665 -22.21 23.49 4.69
CA ALA A 665 -22.54 22.09 4.98
C ALA A 665 -21.86 21.09 4.03
N ASP A 666 -21.59 21.50 2.79
CA ASP A 666 -20.99 20.66 1.74
C ASP A 666 -19.53 21.05 1.46
N ASN A 667 -18.88 21.77 2.35
CA ASN A 667 -17.50 22.24 2.18
C ASN A 667 -17.23 22.92 0.82
N GLY A 668 -18.24 23.60 0.23
CA GLY A 668 -18.16 24.28 -1.04
C GLY A 668 -18.24 23.36 -2.28
N TRP A 669 -18.41 22.06 -2.10
CA TRP A 669 -18.57 21.11 -3.19
C TRP A 669 -19.99 21.12 -3.76
N LYS A 670 -20.09 20.97 -5.08
CA LYS A 670 -21.35 20.94 -5.83
C LYS A 670 -21.40 19.72 -6.74
N PRO A 671 -22.48 18.93 -6.73
CA PRO A 671 -22.62 17.80 -7.63
C PRO A 671 -22.85 18.27 -9.07
N GLU A 672 -22.13 17.66 -10.02
CA GLU A 672 -22.26 17.91 -11.45
C GLU A 672 -22.91 16.74 -12.21
N TYR A 673 -22.56 15.52 -11.82
CA TYR A 673 -23.08 14.33 -12.50
C TYR A 673 -22.93 13.10 -11.61
N THR A 674 -24.01 12.35 -11.39
CA THR A 674 -24.02 11.07 -10.69
C THR A 674 -24.07 9.93 -11.70
N LEU A 675 -23.17 8.97 -11.57
CA LEU A 675 -23.00 7.86 -12.53
C LEU A 675 -24.17 6.87 -12.46
N ASP A 676 -24.62 6.50 -11.26
CA ASP A 676 -25.78 5.65 -11.05
C ASP A 676 -26.41 5.91 -9.67
N ALA A 677 -27.68 5.53 -9.54
CA ALA A 677 -28.43 5.74 -8.29
C ALA A 677 -28.05 4.75 -7.17
N ASP A 678 -27.43 3.62 -7.55
CA ASP A 678 -27.08 2.55 -6.62
C ASP A 678 -25.68 2.72 -6.01
N GLY A 679 -24.90 3.71 -6.48
CA GLY A 679 -23.56 4.00 -6.00
C GLY A 679 -22.53 2.91 -6.34
N LEU A 680 -22.79 2.06 -7.32
CA LEU A 680 -21.94 0.93 -7.69
C LEU A 680 -20.86 1.28 -8.72
N ARG A 681 -21.01 2.42 -9.40
CA ARG A 681 -20.04 2.93 -10.36
C ARG A 681 -19.18 3.99 -9.69
N LEU A 682 -17.87 3.84 -9.81
CA LEU A 682 -16.89 4.74 -9.20
C LEU A 682 -15.99 5.37 -10.25
N ILE A 683 -15.80 6.67 -10.16
CA ILE A 683 -14.83 7.39 -10.98
C ILE A 683 -13.43 6.94 -10.57
N VAL A 684 -12.59 6.63 -11.56
CA VAL A 684 -11.22 6.13 -11.36
C VAL A 684 -10.16 7.02 -11.98
N GLY A 685 -10.53 7.83 -12.95
CA GLY A 685 -9.69 8.85 -13.56
C GLY A 685 -10.53 9.99 -14.11
N MET A 686 -9.98 11.19 -14.16
CA MET A 686 -10.74 12.36 -14.58
C MET A 686 -9.85 13.50 -15.05
N ASP A 687 -10.43 14.38 -15.86
CA ASP A 687 -9.80 15.64 -16.25
C ASP A 687 -10.87 16.74 -16.46
N ALA A 688 -10.44 17.99 -16.32
CA ALA A 688 -11.32 19.14 -16.42
C ALA A 688 -10.60 20.35 -17.05
N VAL A 689 -11.29 21.05 -17.93
CA VAL A 689 -10.73 22.20 -18.65
C VAL A 689 -11.75 23.35 -18.68
N ALA A 690 -11.33 24.53 -18.30
CA ALA A 690 -12.13 25.73 -18.40
C ALA A 690 -12.27 26.21 -19.86
N ASP A 691 -13.40 26.81 -20.19
CA ASP A 691 -13.55 27.55 -21.48
C ASP A 691 -12.56 28.71 -21.53
N PRO A 692 -11.64 28.74 -22.52
CA PRO A 692 -10.69 29.86 -22.63
C PRO A 692 -11.33 31.21 -22.83
N GLY A 693 -12.55 31.24 -23.34
CA GLY A 693 -13.35 32.47 -23.57
C GLY A 693 -14.08 32.97 -22.32
N ALA A 694 -14.22 32.11 -21.31
CA ALA A 694 -14.91 32.41 -20.05
C ALA A 694 -14.31 31.63 -18.87
N PRO A 695 -13.03 31.87 -18.54
CA PRO A 695 -12.30 31.02 -17.57
C PRO A 695 -12.84 31.12 -16.13
N ALA A 696 -13.67 32.08 -15.82
CA ALA A 696 -14.35 32.26 -14.54
C ALA A 696 -15.77 31.66 -14.50
N ASP A 697 -16.29 31.17 -15.61
CA ASP A 697 -17.65 30.62 -15.70
C ASP A 697 -17.63 29.10 -15.60
N PRO A 698 -17.98 28.51 -14.44
CA PRO A 698 -17.97 27.05 -14.27
C PRO A 698 -19.01 26.35 -15.13
N GLY A 699 -20.09 27.01 -15.55
CA GLY A 699 -21.11 26.45 -16.43
C GLY A 699 -20.63 26.17 -17.86
N ARG A 700 -19.40 26.60 -18.18
CA ARG A 700 -18.78 26.39 -19.51
C ARG A 700 -17.57 25.46 -19.45
N ASP A 701 -17.24 24.94 -18.28
CA ASP A 701 -16.15 23.99 -18.12
C ASP A 701 -16.46 22.66 -18.83
N THR A 702 -15.43 22.04 -19.37
CA THR A 702 -15.54 20.72 -20.01
C THR A 702 -14.91 19.68 -19.11
N TYR A 703 -15.66 18.64 -18.82
CA TYR A 703 -15.32 17.57 -17.91
C TYR A 703 -15.29 16.22 -18.61
N ILE A 704 -14.44 15.32 -18.14
CA ILE A 704 -14.40 13.93 -18.54
C ILE A 704 -14.02 13.05 -17.36
N ALA A 705 -14.65 11.87 -17.26
CA ALA A 705 -14.34 10.90 -16.23
C ALA A 705 -14.37 9.48 -16.80
N SER A 706 -13.39 8.67 -16.46
CA SER A 706 -13.45 7.21 -16.62
C SER A 706 -13.98 6.58 -15.34
N TRP A 707 -14.76 5.51 -15.47
CA TRP A 707 -15.39 4.84 -14.35
C TRP A 707 -15.39 3.33 -14.50
N CYS A 708 -15.45 2.63 -13.41
CA CYS A 708 -15.70 1.19 -13.34
C CYS A 708 -16.90 0.90 -12.45
N GLY A 709 -17.59 -0.18 -12.69
CA GLY A 709 -18.82 -0.54 -12.00
C GLY A 709 -18.87 -1.98 -11.55
N GLN A 710 -19.86 -2.24 -10.69
CA GLN A 710 -20.10 -3.46 -9.93
C GLN A 710 -19.00 -3.86 -8.95
N SER A 711 -19.33 -3.75 -7.67
CA SER A 711 -18.57 -4.27 -6.54
C SER A 711 -17.06 -4.15 -6.71
N ASN A 712 -16.50 -2.97 -6.41
CA ASN A 712 -15.06 -2.75 -6.39
C ASN A 712 -14.34 -2.89 -7.74
N CYS A 713 -15.05 -2.76 -8.85
CA CYS A 713 -14.46 -2.79 -10.18
C CYS A 713 -13.76 -4.11 -10.54
N ASN A 714 -14.14 -5.19 -9.93
CA ASN A 714 -13.50 -6.49 -10.11
C ASN A 714 -14.45 -7.66 -9.85
N SER A 715 -15.29 -7.97 -10.80
CA SER A 715 -16.24 -9.10 -10.72
C SER A 715 -16.59 -9.60 -12.10
N ALA A 716 -17.28 -10.73 -12.18
CA ALA A 716 -17.84 -11.27 -13.43
C ALA A 716 -18.82 -10.30 -14.14
N GLY A 717 -19.47 -9.43 -13.36
CA GLY A 717 -20.33 -8.36 -13.86
C GLY A 717 -19.61 -7.03 -14.11
N PHE A 718 -18.28 -7.02 -14.20
CA PHE A 718 -17.48 -5.81 -14.41
C PHE A 718 -17.97 -4.99 -15.60
N THR A 719 -18.25 -3.73 -15.34
CA THR A 719 -18.59 -2.72 -16.33
C THR A 719 -17.60 -1.57 -16.25
N ARG A 720 -17.45 -0.86 -17.36
CA ARG A 720 -16.56 0.28 -17.46
C ARG A 720 -17.10 1.29 -18.44
N GLY A 721 -16.71 2.52 -18.31
CA GLY A 721 -17.12 3.56 -19.22
C GLY A 721 -16.32 4.85 -19.10
N VAL A 722 -16.65 5.77 -19.98
CA VAL A 722 -16.18 7.15 -19.97
C VAL A 722 -17.39 8.04 -20.16
N ALA A 723 -17.55 9.06 -19.30
CA ALA A 723 -18.60 10.07 -19.42
C ALA A 723 -17.99 11.45 -19.58
N THR A 724 -18.66 12.34 -20.34
CA THR A 724 -18.21 13.71 -20.58
C THR A 724 -19.39 14.65 -20.80
N ASN A 725 -19.22 15.93 -20.45
CA ASN A 725 -20.15 16.99 -20.81
C ASN A 725 -19.72 17.79 -22.06
N TYR A 726 -18.77 17.29 -22.87
CA TYR A 726 -18.23 17.97 -24.05
C TYR A 726 -19.31 18.49 -25.01
N GLY A 727 -20.44 17.80 -25.10
CA GLY A 727 -21.61 18.20 -25.90
C GLY A 727 -22.48 19.31 -25.31
N GLY A 728 -22.22 19.71 -24.07
CA GLY A 728 -23.05 20.62 -23.27
C GLY A 728 -23.96 19.90 -22.27
N THR A 729 -24.15 18.58 -22.43
CA THR A 729 -24.81 17.67 -21.50
C THR A 729 -23.96 16.44 -21.29
N TRP A 730 -24.05 15.85 -20.10
CA TRP A 730 -23.32 14.62 -19.81
C TRP A 730 -23.80 13.47 -20.72
N THR A 731 -22.84 12.81 -21.32
CA THR A 731 -23.03 11.68 -22.24
C THR A 731 -22.01 10.61 -21.93
N GLU A 732 -22.47 9.35 -21.81
CA GLU A 732 -21.57 8.20 -21.77
C GLU A 732 -21.08 7.89 -23.18
N LEU A 733 -19.78 7.73 -23.36
CA LEU A 733 -19.14 7.44 -24.63
C LEU A 733 -19.29 5.97 -25.00
N ASP A 734 -19.41 5.70 -26.30
CA ASP A 734 -19.39 4.32 -26.80
C ASP A 734 -18.00 3.69 -26.57
N MET A 735 -17.97 2.58 -25.84
CA MET A 735 -16.78 1.80 -25.52
C MET A 735 -16.61 0.55 -26.41
N ALA A 736 -17.42 0.42 -27.47
CA ALA A 736 -17.31 -0.70 -28.39
C ALA A 736 -15.91 -0.79 -29.05
N GLY A 737 -15.36 -1.97 -29.10
CA GLY A 737 -14.01 -2.21 -29.65
C GLY A 737 -12.85 -1.93 -28.69
N LEU A 738 -13.12 -1.36 -27.51
CA LEU A 738 -12.12 -1.18 -26.46
C LEU A 738 -12.03 -2.43 -25.55
N PRO A 739 -10.88 -2.69 -24.93
CA PRO A 739 -10.72 -3.84 -24.05
C PRO A 739 -11.63 -3.77 -22.83
N ASN A 740 -12.10 -4.93 -22.36
CA ASN A 740 -12.84 -5.02 -21.10
C ASN A 740 -11.85 -5.06 -19.92
N ARG A 741 -11.22 -3.92 -19.64
CA ARG A 741 -10.20 -3.73 -18.61
C ARG A 741 -10.48 -2.48 -17.80
N PHE A 742 -9.74 -2.30 -16.73
CA PHE A 742 -9.84 -1.15 -15.85
C PHE A 742 -9.39 0.14 -16.56
N PRO A 743 -10.27 1.14 -16.78
CA PRO A 743 -9.95 2.38 -17.51
C PRO A 743 -9.29 3.38 -16.55
N ASN A 744 -8.00 3.25 -16.31
CA ASN A 744 -7.29 3.84 -15.18
C ASN A 744 -7.30 5.38 -15.15
N ASN A 745 -7.12 6.03 -16.31
CA ASN A 745 -7.19 7.48 -16.40
C ASN A 745 -7.62 7.93 -17.81
N VAL A 746 -8.23 9.12 -17.88
CA VAL A 746 -8.62 9.80 -19.11
C VAL A 746 -8.31 11.28 -19.01
N ILE A 747 -7.68 11.84 -20.05
CA ILE A 747 -7.33 13.27 -20.11
C ILE A 747 -7.70 13.89 -21.44
N PHE A 748 -8.00 15.20 -21.44
CA PHE A 748 -8.03 16.00 -22.66
C PHE A 748 -6.61 16.32 -23.13
N ASP A 749 -6.39 16.32 -24.46
CA ASP A 749 -5.12 16.81 -25.03
C ASP A 749 -4.98 18.32 -24.72
N PRO A 750 -4.01 18.75 -23.90
CA PRO A 750 -3.87 20.16 -23.52
C PRO A 750 -3.49 21.08 -24.68
N SER A 751 -3.12 20.53 -25.83
CA SER A 751 -2.82 21.30 -27.04
C SER A 751 -4.02 21.44 -27.99
N ASP A 752 -5.09 20.68 -27.79
CA ASP A 752 -6.33 20.78 -28.55
C ASP A 752 -7.25 21.81 -27.90
N ARG A 753 -7.23 23.03 -28.44
CA ARG A 753 -8.06 24.15 -27.94
C ARG A 753 -9.57 23.89 -28.02
N THR A 754 -9.98 22.86 -28.76
CA THR A 754 -11.40 22.48 -28.88
C THR A 754 -11.82 21.45 -27.85
N ASN A 755 -10.89 20.92 -27.04
CA ASN A 755 -11.08 19.85 -26.08
C ASN A 755 -11.74 18.60 -26.70
N SER A 756 -11.58 18.37 -28.00
CA SER A 756 -12.20 17.27 -28.74
C SER A 756 -11.31 16.04 -28.84
N THR A 757 -10.03 16.14 -28.45
CA THR A 757 -9.10 15.02 -28.42
C THR A 757 -8.83 14.59 -26.99
N ILE A 758 -8.98 13.30 -26.74
CA ILE A 758 -8.76 12.70 -25.43
C ILE A 758 -7.77 11.53 -25.53
N PHE A 759 -7.10 11.21 -24.43
CA PHE A 759 -6.33 10.00 -24.26
C PHE A 759 -6.93 9.19 -23.12
N LEU A 760 -7.12 7.90 -23.35
CA LEU A 760 -7.63 6.93 -22.37
C LEU A 760 -6.61 5.82 -22.22
N ILE A 761 -6.31 5.44 -20.98
CA ILE A 761 -5.40 4.34 -20.67
C ILE A 761 -6.10 3.23 -19.87
N PHE A 762 -5.65 2.01 -20.11
CA PHE A 762 -6.15 0.83 -19.41
C PHE A 762 -5.08 0.17 -18.57
N ASN A 763 -5.43 -0.20 -17.35
CA ASN A 763 -4.65 -1.05 -16.48
C ASN A 763 -4.85 -2.53 -16.85
N GLY A 764 -4.15 -3.45 -16.18
CA GLY A 764 -4.25 -4.90 -16.38
C GLY A 764 -3.23 -5.46 -17.36
N PHE A 765 -2.96 -6.76 -17.24
CA PHE A 765 -2.13 -7.52 -18.17
C PHE A 765 -2.97 -8.18 -19.27
N ASN A 766 -2.31 -8.70 -20.31
CA ASN A 766 -2.96 -9.47 -21.35
C ASN A 766 -3.72 -10.65 -20.75
N ARG A 767 -4.90 -10.90 -21.31
CA ARG A 767 -5.85 -11.87 -20.76
C ARG A 767 -5.92 -13.10 -21.63
N ARG A 768 -4.76 -13.73 -21.86
CA ARG A 768 -4.64 -14.94 -22.70
C ARG A 768 -5.64 -16.04 -22.36
N PHE A 769 -5.97 -16.17 -21.07
CA PHE A 769 -6.93 -17.19 -20.63
C PHE A 769 -8.39 -16.85 -20.93
N ILE A 770 -8.70 -15.59 -21.20
CA ILE A 770 -10.07 -15.10 -21.38
C ILE A 770 -10.31 -14.73 -22.84
N GLU A 771 -9.42 -13.92 -23.39
CA GLU A 771 -9.52 -13.38 -24.73
C GLU A 771 -8.80 -14.25 -25.76
N GLY A 772 -7.99 -15.21 -25.31
CA GLY A 772 -7.18 -16.13 -26.11
C GLY A 772 -5.85 -15.55 -26.57
N PRO A 773 -4.96 -16.39 -27.10
CA PRO A 773 -3.69 -15.96 -27.67
C PRO A 773 -3.93 -14.98 -28.82
N GLY A 774 -3.26 -13.84 -28.80
CA GLY A 774 -3.37 -12.82 -29.86
C GLY A 774 -4.46 -11.78 -29.67
N ALA A 775 -5.12 -11.72 -28.49
CA ALA A 775 -5.99 -10.59 -28.12
C ALA A 775 -5.24 -9.25 -28.14
N GLY A 776 -3.92 -9.31 -28.10
CA GLY A 776 -3.01 -8.17 -28.25
C GLY A 776 -2.98 -7.25 -27.06
N VAL A 777 -1.93 -6.45 -27.01
CA VAL A 777 -1.74 -5.39 -26.04
C VAL A 777 -2.60 -4.20 -26.44
N LYS A 778 -3.42 -3.70 -25.52
CA LYS A 778 -4.36 -2.61 -25.80
C LYS A 778 -4.50 -1.72 -24.58
N HIS A 779 -3.49 -0.90 -24.32
CA HIS A 779 -3.44 -0.08 -23.12
C HIS A 779 -3.66 1.40 -23.34
N VAL A 780 -3.41 1.93 -24.56
CA VAL A 780 -3.40 3.36 -24.82
C VAL A 780 -4.26 3.69 -26.03
N TYR A 781 -5.23 4.58 -25.84
CA TYR A 781 -6.13 5.01 -26.90
C TYR A 781 -6.18 6.52 -27.02
N ARG A 782 -6.35 7.01 -28.27
CA ARG A 782 -6.73 8.38 -28.57
C ARG A 782 -8.18 8.38 -29.03
N GLY A 783 -9.01 9.18 -28.39
CA GLY A 783 -10.39 9.41 -28.78
C GLY A 783 -10.56 10.77 -29.47
N LYS A 784 -11.34 10.83 -30.54
CA LYS A 784 -11.79 12.09 -31.16
C LYS A 784 -13.28 12.25 -30.91
N LEU A 785 -13.63 13.25 -30.11
CA LEU A 785 -14.99 13.60 -29.76
C LEU A 785 -15.64 14.44 -30.87
N THR A 786 -16.90 14.17 -31.14
CA THR A 786 -17.71 14.93 -32.09
C THR A 786 -19.09 15.20 -31.48
N LYS A 787 -19.51 16.45 -31.43
CA LYS A 787 -20.85 16.84 -30.99
C LYS A 787 -21.89 16.35 -31.99
N THR A 788 -22.96 15.74 -31.50
CA THR A 788 -24.09 15.24 -32.27
C THR A 788 -25.37 15.92 -31.81
N ALA A 789 -26.48 15.70 -32.50
CA ALA A 789 -27.76 16.24 -32.11
C ALA A 789 -28.26 15.69 -30.75
N THR A 790 -27.81 14.53 -30.33
CA THR A 790 -28.25 13.83 -29.11
C THR A 790 -27.17 13.67 -28.06
N GLY A 791 -25.99 14.30 -28.22
CA GLY A 791 -24.88 14.18 -27.26
C GLY A 791 -23.50 14.18 -27.94
N VAL A 792 -22.67 13.20 -27.62
CA VAL A 792 -21.29 13.10 -28.09
C VAL A 792 -21.03 11.71 -28.68
N SER A 793 -20.42 11.65 -29.85
CA SER A 793 -19.83 10.43 -30.40
C SER A 793 -18.30 10.48 -30.23
N VAL A 794 -17.65 9.32 -30.22
CA VAL A 794 -16.20 9.19 -30.15
C VAL A 794 -15.67 8.23 -31.21
N ALA A 795 -14.57 8.63 -31.85
CA ALA A 795 -13.81 7.74 -32.74
C ALA A 795 -12.50 7.36 -32.03
N TRP A 796 -12.36 6.07 -31.66
CA TRP A 796 -11.19 5.55 -30.97
C TRP A 796 -10.10 5.13 -31.94
N THR A 797 -8.87 5.43 -31.60
CA THR A 797 -7.64 5.02 -32.30
C THR A 797 -6.72 4.32 -31.29
N ASP A 798 -6.35 3.08 -31.55
CA ASP A 798 -5.41 2.31 -30.75
C ASP A 798 -3.98 2.83 -30.97
N LEU A 799 -3.29 3.20 -29.90
CA LEU A 799 -1.90 3.64 -29.90
C LEU A 799 -0.96 2.60 -29.26
N SER A 800 -1.43 1.40 -29.00
CA SER A 800 -0.68 0.37 -28.27
C SER A 800 0.32 -0.41 -29.14
N VAL A 801 0.45 -0.14 -30.42
CA VAL A 801 1.44 -0.82 -31.28
C VAL A 801 2.85 -0.60 -30.75
N GLY A 802 3.53 -1.69 -30.37
CA GLY A 802 4.87 -1.64 -29.74
C GLY A 802 4.89 -1.17 -28.28
N PHE A 803 3.75 -0.96 -27.65
CA PHE A 803 3.64 -0.78 -26.21
C PHE A 803 3.72 -2.16 -25.54
N PRO A 804 4.53 -2.35 -24.47
CA PRO A 804 4.59 -3.60 -23.73
C PRO A 804 3.23 -3.95 -23.10
N ASP A 805 2.97 -5.23 -22.87
CA ASP A 805 1.79 -5.65 -22.14
C ASP A 805 1.99 -5.43 -20.63
N VAL A 806 1.88 -4.18 -20.22
CA VAL A 806 2.07 -3.73 -18.84
C VAL A 806 0.94 -2.81 -18.42
N PRO A 807 0.40 -2.94 -17.22
CA PRO A 807 -0.62 -2.05 -16.71
C PRO A 807 -0.21 -0.58 -16.84
N ALA A 808 -1.05 0.22 -17.52
CA ALA A 808 -0.87 1.67 -17.60
C ALA A 808 -1.55 2.33 -16.38
N THR A 809 -0.80 3.16 -15.68
CA THR A 809 -1.21 3.74 -14.39
C THR A 809 -1.59 5.20 -14.50
N ASP A 810 -0.86 5.99 -15.27
CA ASP A 810 -1.16 7.39 -15.48
C ASP A 810 -0.73 7.87 -16.86
N VAL A 811 -1.24 9.02 -17.32
CA VAL A 811 -0.93 9.60 -18.62
C VAL A 811 -0.85 11.12 -18.58
N VAL A 812 0.22 11.67 -19.12
CA VAL A 812 0.37 13.11 -19.28
C VAL A 812 0.88 13.47 -20.68
N VAL A 813 0.64 14.72 -21.09
CA VAL A 813 1.13 15.25 -22.36
C VAL A 813 2.18 16.33 -22.09
N VAL A 814 3.36 16.16 -22.69
CA VAL A 814 4.47 17.13 -22.63
C VAL A 814 4.85 17.54 -24.05
N GLY A 815 4.40 18.73 -24.47
CA GLY A 815 4.58 19.18 -25.86
C GLY A 815 3.97 18.19 -26.87
N ASN A 816 4.80 17.58 -27.72
CA ASN A 816 4.36 16.52 -28.66
C ASN A 816 4.50 15.11 -28.10
N ARG A 817 4.84 14.95 -26.84
CA ARG A 817 5.04 13.65 -26.19
C ARG A 817 3.81 13.21 -25.43
N LEU A 818 3.39 11.98 -25.64
CA LEU A 818 2.48 11.25 -24.77
C LEU A 818 3.36 10.42 -23.82
N VAL A 819 3.25 10.67 -22.54
CA VAL A 819 4.04 9.99 -21.49
C VAL A 819 3.08 9.16 -20.65
N VAL A 820 3.40 7.89 -20.47
CA VAL A 820 2.55 6.93 -19.76
C VAL A 820 3.32 6.29 -18.61
N GLY A 821 2.79 6.40 -17.41
CA GLY A 821 3.21 5.65 -16.23
C GLY A 821 2.74 4.20 -16.34
N THR A 822 3.54 3.27 -15.85
CA THR A 822 3.21 1.84 -15.86
C THR A 822 3.66 1.16 -14.56
N ASP A 823 3.25 -0.08 -14.38
CA ASP A 823 3.75 -0.92 -13.27
C ASP A 823 5.26 -1.17 -13.31
N LEU A 824 5.91 -0.92 -14.43
CA LEU A 824 7.33 -1.23 -14.64
C LEU A 824 8.17 0.01 -15.02
N GLY A 825 7.64 1.21 -14.78
CA GLY A 825 8.31 2.47 -15.07
C GLY A 825 7.54 3.36 -16.02
N VAL A 826 8.22 4.20 -16.82
CA VAL A 826 7.62 5.26 -17.62
C VAL A 826 7.99 5.12 -19.09
N LEU A 827 6.98 5.23 -19.97
CA LEU A 827 7.10 5.13 -21.42
C LEU A 827 6.71 6.44 -22.12
N VAL A 828 7.26 6.67 -23.30
CA VAL A 828 6.99 7.87 -24.09
C VAL A 828 6.88 7.57 -25.58
N ALA A 829 5.92 8.23 -26.24
CA ALA A 829 5.80 8.22 -27.71
C ALA A 829 5.40 9.60 -28.24
N ASP A 830 5.47 9.79 -29.56
CA ASP A 830 4.90 10.97 -30.19
C ASP A 830 3.36 10.83 -30.25
N ARG A 831 2.62 11.70 -29.58
CA ARG A 831 1.15 11.66 -29.48
C ARG A 831 0.43 11.87 -30.83
N ARG A 832 1.14 12.39 -31.84
CA ARG A 832 0.62 12.63 -33.20
C ARG A 832 1.00 11.54 -34.17
N ALA A 833 1.78 10.55 -33.75
CA ALA A 833 2.22 9.48 -34.64
C ALA A 833 1.04 8.76 -35.28
N ASN A 834 1.29 8.24 -36.48
CA ASN A 834 0.39 7.28 -37.09
C ASN A 834 0.30 6.03 -36.19
N PRO A 835 -0.90 5.56 -35.82
CA PRO A 835 -1.08 4.42 -34.93
C PRO A 835 -0.35 3.15 -35.39
N ASP A 836 -0.27 2.90 -36.73
CA ASP A 836 0.38 1.71 -37.28
C ASP A 836 1.92 1.75 -37.20
N THR A 837 2.50 2.92 -36.95
CA THR A 837 3.96 3.15 -36.94
C THR A 837 4.45 3.87 -35.71
N ILE A 838 3.62 4.01 -34.68
CA ILE A 838 4.00 4.62 -33.42
C ILE A 838 5.18 3.87 -32.79
N LYS A 839 6.11 4.62 -32.21
CA LYS A 839 7.30 4.05 -31.57
C LYS A 839 7.34 4.46 -30.12
N TRP A 840 7.12 3.49 -29.26
CA TRP A 840 7.30 3.65 -27.82
C TRP A 840 8.77 3.53 -27.44
N ARG A 841 9.16 4.29 -26.45
CA ARG A 841 10.49 4.29 -25.87
C ARG A 841 10.38 4.31 -24.35
N ARG A 842 11.32 3.67 -23.68
CA ARG A 842 11.47 3.79 -22.24
C ARG A 842 12.05 5.17 -21.91
N VAL A 843 11.52 5.84 -20.88
CA VAL A 843 12.13 7.06 -20.36
C VAL A 843 13.34 6.69 -19.50
N GLY A 844 14.54 7.04 -19.97
CA GLY A 844 15.80 6.81 -19.28
C GLY A 844 16.51 5.48 -19.59
N PRO A 845 17.58 5.18 -18.86
CA PRO A 845 18.36 3.95 -18.97
C PRO A 845 17.55 2.71 -18.54
N ARG A 846 18.06 1.52 -18.83
CA ARG A 846 17.44 0.27 -18.34
C ARG A 846 17.43 0.22 -16.81
N PRO A 847 16.36 -0.31 -16.20
CA PRO A 847 16.34 -0.53 -14.75
C PRO A 847 17.57 -1.30 -14.28
N GLY A 848 18.18 -0.83 -13.19
CA GLY A 848 19.38 -1.42 -12.60
C GLY A 848 20.68 -1.24 -13.40
N GLU A 849 20.66 -0.56 -14.57
CA GLU A 849 21.84 -0.36 -15.39
C GLU A 849 22.76 0.73 -14.79
N THR A 850 22.19 1.80 -14.34
CA THR A 850 22.92 2.94 -13.74
C THR A 850 22.18 3.47 -12.51
N ARG A 851 22.84 4.33 -11.73
CA ARG A 851 22.18 5.09 -10.64
C ARG A 851 21.14 6.11 -11.13
N PHE A 852 21.06 6.33 -12.43
CA PHE A 852 20.10 7.23 -13.08
C PHE A 852 18.96 6.46 -13.76
N SER A 853 18.83 5.18 -13.45
CA SER A 853 17.72 4.33 -13.91
C SER A 853 16.57 4.40 -12.92
N LEU A 854 15.35 4.55 -13.41
CA LEU A 854 14.17 4.29 -12.60
C LEU A 854 14.12 2.79 -12.27
N PRO A 855 13.92 2.38 -11.02
CA PRO A 855 13.74 0.97 -10.66
C PRO A 855 12.50 0.35 -11.33
N LEU A 856 12.44 -0.98 -11.41
CA LEU A 856 11.24 -1.72 -11.85
C LEU A 856 10.15 -1.65 -10.77
N THR A 857 9.52 -0.50 -10.65
CA THR A 857 8.44 -0.24 -9.69
C THR A 857 7.31 0.52 -10.35
N THR A 858 6.11 0.41 -9.80
CA THR A 858 4.92 1.10 -10.30
C THR A 858 5.12 2.61 -10.24
N ALA A 859 5.04 3.31 -11.36
CA ALA A 859 4.91 4.75 -11.44
C ALA A 859 3.41 5.11 -11.38
N PHE A 860 2.88 5.33 -10.19
CA PHE A 860 1.45 5.53 -9.97
C PHE A 860 0.92 6.83 -10.56
N ASP A 861 1.69 7.91 -10.42
CA ASP A 861 1.31 9.24 -10.85
C ASP A 861 2.48 9.94 -11.54
N LEU A 862 2.16 10.75 -12.53
CA LEU A 862 3.08 11.57 -13.32
C LEU A 862 2.74 13.06 -13.21
N HIS A 863 3.58 13.83 -12.55
CA HIS A 863 3.37 15.25 -12.37
C HIS A 863 4.32 16.10 -13.23
N VAL A 864 3.76 16.94 -14.10
CA VAL A 864 4.52 17.90 -14.92
C VAL A 864 4.69 19.20 -14.13
N SER A 865 5.90 19.44 -13.67
CA SER A 865 6.21 20.57 -12.81
C SER A 865 6.65 21.84 -13.56
N GLY A 866 6.37 22.98 -12.96
CA GLY A 866 6.82 24.29 -13.47
C GLY A 866 8.33 24.55 -13.36
N ASP A 867 9.08 23.67 -12.71
CA ASP A 867 10.56 23.72 -12.65
C ASP A 867 11.25 23.05 -13.85
N GLY A 868 10.49 22.54 -14.81
CA GLY A 868 11.01 21.93 -16.03
C GLY A 868 11.31 20.42 -15.92
N PHE A 869 10.76 19.75 -14.92
CA PHE A 869 10.88 18.31 -14.71
C PHE A 869 9.53 17.59 -14.78
N LEU A 870 9.57 16.34 -15.19
CA LEU A 870 8.54 15.34 -14.96
C LEU A 870 8.87 14.61 -13.66
N TYR A 871 7.93 14.57 -12.75
CA TYR A 871 8.01 13.79 -11.52
C TYR A 871 7.21 12.49 -11.68
N ALA A 872 7.71 11.41 -11.14
CA ALA A 872 7.04 10.12 -11.05
C ALA A 872 6.93 9.73 -9.57
N ALA A 873 5.72 9.64 -9.06
CA ALA A 873 5.44 9.05 -7.76
C ALA A 873 5.47 7.53 -7.91
N THR A 874 6.37 6.85 -7.19
CA THR A 874 6.51 5.40 -7.29
C THR A 874 6.05 4.71 -6.01
N HIS A 875 5.41 3.56 -6.18
CA HIS A 875 4.91 2.79 -5.06
C HIS A 875 5.96 1.80 -4.55
N GLY A 876 6.78 2.27 -3.61
CA GLY A 876 7.85 1.49 -2.98
C GLY A 876 9.28 1.99 -3.21
N ARG A 877 9.47 3.04 -4.03
CA ARG A 877 10.81 3.61 -4.30
C ARG A 877 10.80 5.15 -4.30
N GLY A 878 9.85 5.76 -3.61
CA GLY A 878 9.80 7.20 -3.46
C GLY A 878 9.42 7.97 -4.74
N ILE A 879 9.78 9.24 -4.79
CA ILE A 879 9.53 10.14 -5.93
C ILE A 879 10.82 10.34 -6.72
N TRP A 880 10.72 10.24 -8.04
CA TRP A 880 11.80 10.44 -9.00
C TRP A 880 11.46 11.58 -9.95
N LYS A 881 12.49 12.22 -10.53
CA LYS A 881 12.27 13.25 -11.54
C LYS A 881 13.22 13.16 -12.71
N THR A 882 12.77 13.63 -13.89
CA THR A 882 13.57 13.67 -15.10
C THR A 882 13.33 14.97 -15.89
N PRO A 883 14.33 15.56 -16.56
CA PRO A 883 14.15 16.79 -17.33
C PRO A 883 13.16 16.63 -18.49
N LEU A 884 12.17 17.50 -18.61
CA LEU A 884 11.18 17.51 -19.69
C LEU A 884 11.81 17.64 -21.09
N LEU A 885 12.90 18.38 -21.20
CA LEU A 885 13.60 18.61 -22.49
C LEU A 885 14.23 17.37 -23.09
N LEU A 886 14.43 16.31 -22.29
CA LEU A 886 15.12 15.09 -22.71
C LEU A 886 14.16 13.92 -22.99
N LEU A 887 12.85 14.10 -22.80
CA LEU A 887 11.81 13.08 -23.04
C LEU A 887 11.69 12.65 -24.49
#